data_61509d0155ae2c54889b8343318876e9
#
_entry.id   61509d0155ae2c54889b8343318876e9
#
_cell.length_a   1.000
_cell.length_b   1.000
_cell.length_c   1.000
_cell.angle_alpha   90.00
_cell.angle_beta   90.00
_cell.angle_gamma   90.00
#
_symmetry.space_group_name_H-M   'P 1'
#
loop_
_entity.id
_entity.type
_entity.pdbx_description
1 polymer ?
#
loop_
_entity_poly.entity_id
_entity_poly.type
_entity_poly.pdbx_seq_one_letter_code
_entity_poly.pdbx_strand_id
1 'polypeptide(L)'
;MRKVFIHFLWWLLGLTFLGSSLAFVAIWNGWIGYMPPIEDLQNPISRFATQIYSSDGKVIGTWNFNRENRICVPYSNLSPYLVQALVATEDVRFFDHSGIDFIALSRAIVKRGLLGQTSAGGGSTITQQLAKQLYSDAAGSTLERLLQKPIEWVIAVKLERNYTKEEIIALYLNYFDFLHNAVGIKTAATTYFYKDPKDLTLEEAATLIGLCKNPSLFNPVRYPERCRDRRNVVLDQMRKAGYITDEQYHKSCELPLTLNFHRNDHKDGTAPYLREFLRVYMSAERPDRSKYPSWNKRQYVLDSIAWDTDPLYGWCNKNFKKDGTPYNLNADGLKVYTTIDSRMQRYAEEAVYGHVARYLQPEFFKENRGKPNAPFTSQLTKKQVNQIMERAVLQSERYRILKSNGASDEEIHKSFHTPTDMSIFTYHGDVDTTMTPIDSIRYVKSFLRAGFMSMDPTTGAVKAYVGGLDYTHFMYDMVTGGRRQVGSTIKPFLYSLAMENGFSPCDLAPNVQRTYMVAGMPWTPRNASHKRAGEMVTLKWGLAQSSNWISAYLMSKLSPQQFVQLLHDYGINNPDIHPSMSLCLGPCEMTVAEMVSAYTTFANRGIRTAPMFVSRIEDNEGNVITSFQPRMNEVISEESANKMLVLLKGVVDGGTAGRLRYKYNFTGEIGGKTGTTNRNSDAWFMGFTPQLVSGCWVGGDDRDIHFDSMRMGQGATMALPIWAYFMKKVYRDKTLPYDPNAKFDLPEGFDGCSHNAEDDMEYGIDEVYE
;
A
#
# COMPACT_ATOMS: atom_id res chain seq x y z
N MET A 1 -53.82 40.35 -47.38
CA MET A 1 -52.96 39.21 -47.16
C MET A 1 -51.62 39.58 -46.53
N ARG A 2 -50.76 40.46 -47.08
CA ARG A 2 -49.42 40.79 -46.56
C ARG A 2 -49.41 41.31 -45.11
N LYS A 3 -50.37 42.24 -44.73
CA LYS A 3 -50.47 42.76 -43.35
C LYS A 3 -50.87 41.67 -42.34
N VAL A 4 -51.83 40.80 -42.69
CA VAL A 4 -52.30 39.71 -41.83
C VAL A 4 -51.16 38.69 -41.60
N PHE A 5 -50.39 38.38 -42.67
CA PHE A 5 -49.22 37.50 -42.57
C PHE A 5 -48.10 38.08 -41.67
N ILE A 6 -47.84 39.39 -41.76
CA ILE A 6 -46.88 40.09 -40.91
C ILE A 6 -47.35 40.07 -39.43
N HIS A 7 -48.64 40.36 -39.16
CA HIS A 7 -49.17 40.21 -37.78
C HIS A 7 -49.09 38.79 -37.26
N PHE A 8 -49.37 37.78 -38.10
CA PHE A 8 -49.24 36.42 -37.73
C PHE A 8 -47.78 36.06 -37.36
N LEU A 9 -46.79 36.53 -38.11
CA LEU A 9 -45.39 36.35 -37.80
C LEU A 9 -44.99 37.03 -36.48
N TRP A 10 -45.51 38.25 -36.21
CA TRP A 10 -45.28 38.91 -34.95
C TRP A 10 -45.93 38.20 -33.77
N TRP A 11 -47.10 37.65 -33.93
CA TRP A 11 -47.78 36.84 -32.94
C TRP A 11 -47.03 35.53 -32.69
N LEU A 12 -46.58 34.87 -33.74
CA LEU A 12 -45.78 33.66 -33.65
C LEU A 12 -44.45 33.96 -32.94
N LEU A 13 -43.79 35.04 -33.25
CA LEU A 13 -42.56 35.48 -32.59
C LEU A 13 -42.80 35.78 -31.09
N GLY A 14 -43.90 36.49 -30.78
CA GLY A 14 -44.29 36.78 -29.40
C GLY A 14 -44.59 35.51 -28.57
N LEU A 15 -45.33 34.57 -29.16
CA LEU A 15 -45.64 33.30 -28.53
C LEU A 15 -44.39 32.43 -28.31
N THR A 16 -43.48 32.39 -29.28
CA THR A 16 -42.21 31.66 -29.12
C THR A 16 -41.31 32.29 -28.06
N PHE A 17 -41.27 33.65 -28.01
CA PHE A 17 -40.54 34.36 -26.96
C PHE A 17 -41.14 34.13 -25.57
N LEU A 18 -42.46 34.20 -25.44
CA LEU A 18 -43.16 33.95 -24.17
C LEU A 18 -42.96 32.48 -23.71
N GLY A 19 -43.15 31.54 -24.65
CA GLY A 19 -42.94 30.10 -24.37
C GLY A 19 -41.52 29.76 -23.94
N SER A 20 -40.51 30.33 -24.63
CA SER A 20 -39.10 30.13 -24.24
C SER A 20 -38.79 30.77 -22.89
N SER A 21 -39.31 31.95 -22.59
CA SER A 21 -39.11 32.61 -21.30
C SER A 21 -39.75 31.83 -20.15
N LEU A 22 -40.95 31.29 -20.34
CA LEU A 22 -41.62 30.42 -19.36
C LEU A 22 -40.82 29.11 -19.15
N ALA A 23 -40.28 28.51 -20.22
CA ALA A 23 -39.42 27.34 -20.12
C ALA A 23 -38.14 27.63 -19.32
N PHE A 24 -37.48 28.77 -19.54
CA PHE A 24 -36.33 29.17 -18.75
C PHE A 24 -36.65 29.37 -17.27
N VAL A 25 -37.80 29.99 -16.94
CA VAL A 25 -38.27 30.15 -15.56
C VAL A 25 -38.54 28.79 -14.92
N ALA A 26 -39.17 27.88 -15.66
CA ALA A 26 -39.44 26.53 -15.18
C ALA A 26 -38.14 25.72 -14.92
N ILE A 27 -37.14 25.86 -15.79
CA ILE A 27 -35.80 25.26 -15.61
C ILE A 27 -35.09 25.89 -14.40
N TRP A 28 -35.14 27.23 -14.26
CA TRP A 28 -34.52 27.96 -13.15
C TRP A 28 -35.03 27.51 -11.79
N ASN A 29 -36.32 27.18 -11.69
CA ASN A 29 -36.97 26.71 -10.48
C ASN A 29 -36.89 25.17 -10.31
N GLY A 30 -36.25 24.44 -11.23
CA GLY A 30 -36.11 22.98 -11.16
C GLY A 30 -37.38 22.19 -11.51
N TRP A 31 -38.38 22.85 -12.19
CA TRP A 31 -39.61 22.16 -12.63
C TRP A 31 -39.38 21.34 -13.90
N ILE A 32 -38.35 21.67 -14.67
CA ILE A 32 -37.98 20.98 -15.90
C ILE A 32 -36.46 20.64 -15.80
N GLY A 33 -36.14 19.36 -15.81
CA GLY A 33 -34.78 18.85 -15.73
C GLY A 33 -34.17 18.89 -14.32
N TYR A 34 -33.00 18.28 -14.16
CA TYR A 34 -32.26 18.34 -12.89
C TYR A 34 -31.63 19.68 -12.69
N MET A 35 -31.95 20.33 -11.58
CA MET A 35 -31.30 21.57 -11.14
C MET A 35 -30.60 21.29 -9.82
N PRO A 36 -29.26 21.38 -9.76
CA PRO A 36 -28.53 21.15 -8.52
C PRO A 36 -28.94 22.12 -7.42
N PRO A 37 -29.03 21.70 -6.15
CA PRO A 37 -29.26 22.56 -5.02
C PRO A 37 -28.13 23.58 -4.86
N ILE A 38 -28.36 24.65 -4.10
CA ILE A 38 -27.38 25.73 -3.94
C ILE A 38 -26.12 25.24 -3.28
N GLU A 39 -26.22 24.29 -2.33
CA GLU A 39 -25.13 23.67 -1.63
C GLU A 39 -24.18 22.90 -2.59
N ASP A 40 -24.73 22.17 -3.57
CA ASP A 40 -23.95 21.50 -4.61
C ASP A 40 -23.31 22.48 -5.60
N LEU A 41 -23.95 23.65 -5.82
CA LEU A 41 -23.37 24.71 -6.63
C LEU A 41 -22.27 25.47 -5.90
N GLN A 42 -22.32 25.55 -4.56
CA GLN A 42 -21.29 26.18 -3.73
C GLN A 42 -20.08 25.27 -3.51
N ASN A 43 -20.27 23.96 -3.59
CA ASN A 43 -19.20 22.94 -3.51
C ASN A 43 -19.34 21.90 -4.64
N PRO A 44 -19.10 22.27 -5.90
CA PRO A 44 -19.35 21.40 -7.05
C PRO A 44 -18.38 20.22 -7.11
N ILE A 45 -17.25 20.29 -6.41
CA ILE A 45 -16.31 19.19 -6.25
C ILE A 45 -16.43 18.67 -4.82
N SER A 46 -17.39 17.79 -4.58
CA SER A 46 -17.59 17.15 -3.28
C SER A 46 -16.67 15.93 -3.04
N ARG A 47 -15.87 15.55 -4.04
CA ARG A 47 -15.03 14.33 -3.98
C ARG A 47 -13.59 14.66 -4.32
N PHE A 48 -12.74 14.60 -3.32
CA PHE A 48 -11.32 14.83 -3.43
C PHE A 48 -10.55 13.53 -3.12
N ALA A 49 -9.48 13.26 -3.86
CA ALA A 49 -8.59 12.17 -3.54
C ALA A 49 -7.87 12.44 -2.20
N THR A 50 -7.87 11.47 -1.31
CA THR A 50 -7.04 11.52 -0.11
C THR A 50 -5.58 11.36 -0.47
N GLN A 51 -4.73 12.23 0.04
CA GLN A 51 -3.29 12.18 -0.16
C GLN A 51 -2.60 11.48 1.02
N ILE A 52 -1.63 10.65 0.71
CA ILE A 52 -0.86 9.92 1.72
C ILE A 52 0.57 10.45 1.69
N TYR A 53 1.03 10.92 2.84
CA TYR A 53 2.34 11.53 3.01
C TYR A 53 3.28 10.63 3.80
N SER A 54 4.55 10.61 3.42
CA SER A 54 5.64 10.09 4.26
C SER A 54 6.00 11.06 5.37
N SER A 55 6.75 10.60 6.37
CA SER A 55 7.22 11.43 7.48
C SER A 55 8.17 12.55 7.05
N ASP A 56 8.85 12.38 5.91
CA ASP A 56 9.70 13.41 5.27
C ASP A 56 8.93 14.31 4.29
N GLY A 57 7.57 14.28 4.33
CA GLY A 57 6.69 15.23 3.63
C GLY A 57 6.45 14.93 2.15
N LYS A 58 6.86 13.77 1.63
CA LYS A 58 6.59 13.38 0.24
C LYS A 58 5.25 12.67 0.11
N VAL A 59 4.54 12.94 -0.97
CA VAL A 59 3.34 12.18 -1.34
C VAL A 59 3.77 10.79 -1.83
N ILE A 60 3.34 9.75 -1.12
CA ILE A 60 3.64 8.35 -1.46
C ILE A 60 2.49 7.66 -2.22
N GLY A 61 1.32 8.30 -2.29
CA GLY A 61 0.18 7.82 -3.05
C GLY A 61 -1.11 8.57 -2.73
N THR A 62 -2.18 8.13 -3.36
CA THR A 62 -3.53 8.70 -3.18
C THR A 62 -4.59 7.59 -3.11
N TRP A 63 -5.70 7.86 -2.41
CA TRP A 63 -6.91 7.04 -2.47
C TRP A 63 -8.03 7.84 -3.13
N ASN A 64 -8.76 7.19 -4.06
CA ASN A 64 -9.83 7.80 -4.81
C ASN A 64 -10.92 6.77 -5.18
N PHE A 65 -12.10 7.26 -5.50
CA PHE A 65 -13.16 6.45 -6.11
C PHE A 65 -12.87 6.24 -7.61
N ASN A 66 -13.07 5.03 -8.12
CA ASN A 66 -13.03 4.60 -9.52
C ASN A 66 -12.82 5.75 -10.54
N ARG A 67 -11.59 5.97 -11.03
CA ARG A 67 -11.19 6.96 -12.04
C ARG A 67 -11.24 8.44 -11.64
N GLU A 68 -11.52 8.80 -10.38
CA GLU A 68 -11.58 10.19 -9.93
C GLU A 68 -10.37 10.57 -9.06
N ASN A 69 -9.18 10.57 -9.63
CA ASN A 69 -7.93 10.96 -8.94
C ASN A 69 -7.75 12.48 -8.95
N ARG A 70 -8.70 13.23 -8.36
CA ARG A 70 -8.70 14.69 -8.36
C ARG A 70 -7.89 15.25 -7.20
N ILE A 71 -6.82 15.93 -7.52
CA ILE A 71 -6.09 16.78 -6.59
C ILE A 71 -6.38 18.22 -7.02
N CYS A 72 -7.13 18.97 -6.20
CA CYS A 72 -7.47 20.35 -6.52
C CYS A 72 -6.27 21.26 -6.44
N VAL A 73 -6.15 22.10 -7.46
CA VAL A 73 -5.13 23.13 -7.57
C VAL A 73 -5.83 24.49 -7.63
N PRO A 74 -5.50 25.44 -6.73
CA PRO A 74 -6.03 26.79 -6.83
C PRO A 74 -5.48 27.50 -8.08
N TYR A 75 -6.19 28.51 -8.55
CA TYR A 75 -5.81 29.27 -9.74
C TYR A 75 -4.36 29.81 -9.67
N SER A 76 -3.93 30.26 -8.50
CA SER A 76 -2.55 30.75 -8.26
C SER A 76 -1.44 29.73 -8.54
N ASN A 77 -1.77 28.45 -8.56
CA ASN A 77 -0.84 27.35 -8.83
C ASN A 77 -0.96 26.77 -10.25
N LEU A 78 -1.63 27.49 -11.15
CA LEU A 78 -1.71 27.18 -12.58
C LEU A 78 -0.65 27.97 -13.36
N SER A 79 -0.04 27.34 -14.36
CA SER A 79 0.83 28.03 -15.31
C SER A 79 0.03 29.09 -16.08
N PRO A 80 0.54 30.31 -16.25
CA PRO A 80 -0.10 31.33 -17.10
C PRO A 80 -0.38 30.82 -18.51
N TYR A 81 0.51 30.00 -19.09
CA TYR A 81 0.32 29.40 -20.42
C TYR A 81 -0.88 28.47 -20.48
N LEU A 82 -1.19 27.76 -19.37
CA LEU A 82 -2.33 26.86 -19.28
C LEU A 82 -3.66 27.62 -19.36
N VAL A 83 -3.74 28.72 -18.60
CA VAL A 83 -4.91 29.62 -18.58
C VAL A 83 -5.10 30.27 -19.94
N GLN A 84 -4.04 30.85 -20.51
CA GLN A 84 -4.06 31.50 -21.80
C GLN A 84 -4.44 30.52 -22.93
N ALA A 85 -3.89 29.29 -22.93
CA ALA A 85 -4.24 28.27 -23.88
C ALA A 85 -5.71 27.86 -23.80
N LEU A 86 -6.26 27.70 -22.60
CA LEU A 86 -7.67 27.37 -22.39
C LEU A 86 -8.60 28.48 -22.93
N VAL A 87 -8.36 29.71 -22.50
CA VAL A 87 -9.16 30.87 -22.92
C VAL A 87 -9.08 31.08 -24.42
N ALA A 88 -7.87 31.08 -25.01
CA ALA A 88 -7.66 31.24 -26.43
C ALA A 88 -8.36 30.17 -27.30
N THR A 89 -8.44 28.94 -26.79
CA THR A 89 -8.91 27.78 -27.58
C THR A 89 -10.41 27.56 -27.42
N GLU A 90 -10.92 27.64 -26.19
CA GLU A 90 -12.30 27.26 -25.89
C GLU A 90 -13.24 28.46 -25.81
N ASP A 91 -12.77 29.67 -25.33
CA ASP A 91 -13.64 30.80 -25.07
C ASP A 91 -12.85 32.12 -25.01
N VAL A 92 -12.53 32.68 -26.17
CA VAL A 92 -11.68 33.90 -26.29
C VAL A 92 -12.24 35.11 -25.52
N ARG A 93 -13.55 35.16 -25.32
CA ARG A 93 -14.23 36.24 -24.61
C ARG A 93 -14.74 35.87 -23.24
N PHE A 94 -14.10 34.87 -22.63
CA PHE A 94 -14.47 34.31 -21.34
C PHE A 94 -14.65 35.39 -20.26
N PHE A 95 -13.79 36.39 -20.24
CA PHE A 95 -13.85 37.48 -19.26
C PHE A 95 -14.91 38.54 -19.55
N ASP A 96 -15.55 38.54 -20.75
CA ASP A 96 -16.46 39.58 -21.22
C ASP A 96 -17.96 39.21 -21.06
N HIS A 97 -18.28 37.98 -20.67
CA HIS A 97 -19.65 37.49 -20.52
C HIS A 97 -19.92 36.80 -19.19
N SER A 98 -21.19 36.59 -18.82
CA SER A 98 -21.61 35.95 -17.57
C SER A 98 -22.24 34.55 -17.83
N GLY A 99 -21.46 33.61 -18.31
CA GLY A 99 -21.85 32.21 -18.55
C GLY A 99 -22.38 31.91 -19.95
N ILE A 100 -22.97 32.93 -20.67
CA ILE A 100 -23.43 32.76 -22.04
C ILE A 100 -22.82 33.86 -22.91
N ASP A 101 -22.11 33.45 -23.96
CA ASP A 101 -21.63 34.35 -25.00
C ASP A 101 -22.64 34.45 -26.14
N PHE A 102 -23.53 35.46 -26.07
CA PHE A 102 -24.58 35.70 -27.09
C PHE A 102 -24.00 36.02 -28.47
N ILE A 103 -22.82 36.63 -28.57
CA ILE A 103 -22.18 36.96 -29.86
C ILE A 103 -21.61 35.71 -30.49
N ALA A 104 -20.95 34.81 -29.72
CA ALA A 104 -20.50 33.53 -30.24
C ALA A 104 -21.67 32.62 -30.61
N LEU A 105 -22.75 32.61 -29.81
CA LEU A 105 -23.96 31.85 -30.07
C LEU A 105 -24.64 32.29 -31.38
N SER A 106 -24.86 33.60 -31.57
CA SER A 106 -25.47 34.14 -32.81
C SER A 106 -24.56 33.85 -34.03
N ARG A 107 -23.26 34.02 -33.91
CA ARG A 107 -22.30 33.65 -34.97
C ARG A 107 -22.36 32.15 -35.32
N ALA A 108 -22.49 31.29 -34.33
CA ALA A 108 -22.61 29.84 -34.54
C ALA A 108 -23.91 29.45 -35.24
N ILE A 109 -25.04 30.08 -34.84
CA ILE A 109 -26.36 29.88 -35.47
C ILE A 109 -26.32 30.30 -36.94
N VAL A 110 -25.80 31.49 -37.24
CA VAL A 110 -25.75 32.02 -38.62
C VAL A 110 -24.79 31.20 -39.49
N LYS A 111 -23.55 31.02 -39.05
CA LYS A 111 -22.53 30.37 -39.90
C LYS A 111 -22.75 28.85 -40.02
N ARG A 112 -23.14 28.18 -38.95
CA ARG A 112 -23.32 26.71 -38.94
C ARG A 112 -24.72 26.30 -39.34
N GLY A 113 -25.75 27.02 -38.81
CA GLY A 113 -27.15 26.69 -39.06
C GLY A 113 -27.65 27.15 -40.42
N LEU A 114 -27.34 28.40 -40.84
CA LEU A 114 -27.81 28.95 -42.09
C LEU A 114 -26.85 28.78 -43.29
N LEU A 115 -25.54 28.88 -43.04
CA LEU A 115 -24.52 28.82 -44.10
C LEU A 115 -23.81 27.45 -44.23
N GLY A 116 -24.15 26.45 -43.40
CA GLY A 116 -23.61 25.10 -43.46
C GLY A 116 -22.09 24.99 -43.21
N GLN A 117 -21.43 26.01 -42.68
CA GLN A 117 -20.01 26.06 -42.45
C GLN A 117 -19.63 25.25 -41.16
N THR A 118 -19.27 24.01 -41.31
CA THR A 118 -18.89 23.12 -40.19
C THR A 118 -17.60 23.55 -39.46
N SER A 119 -16.73 24.33 -40.13
CA SER A 119 -15.48 24.88 -39.58
C SER A 119 -15.66 26.12 -38.66
N ALA A 120 -16.85 26.72 -38.61
CA ALA A 120 -17.11 27.81 -37.69
C ALA A 120 -17.08 27.33 -36.23
N GLY A 121 -16.22 27.92 -35.39
CA GLY A 121 -16.02 27.56 -33.99
C GLY A 121 -17.29 27.35 -33.18
N GLY A 122 -17.22 26.60 -32.08
CA GLY A 122 -18.32 26.30 -31.19
C GLY A 122 -18.88 27.56 -30.51
N GLY A 123 -20.16 27.54 -30.12
CA GLY A 123 -20.82 28.63 -29.36
C GLY A 123 -20.97 28.30 -27.87
N SER A 124 -20.29 27.28 -27.34
CA SER A 124 -20.34 26.92 -25.92
C SER A 124 -19.19 27.57 -25.16
N THR A 125 -19.48 28.16 -24.01
CA THR A 125 -18.48 28.78 -23.13
C THR A 125 -17.81 27.78 -22.23
N ILE A 126 -16.66 28.12 -21.60
CA ILE A 126 -15.98 27.33 -20.58
C ILE A 126 -16.93 26.96 -19.45
N THR A 127 -17.74 27.93 -18.97
CA THR A 127 -18.70 27.72 -17.88
C THR A 127 -19.82 26.73 -18.28
N GLN A 128 -20.29 26.78 -19.54
CA GLN A 128 -21.26 25.78 -20.05
C GLN A 128 -20.65 24.38 -20.18
N GLN A 129 -19.39 24.29 -20.57
CA GLN A 129 -18.69 23.01 -20.61
C GLN A 129 -18.48 22.43 -19.19
N LEU A 130 -18.16 23.28 -18.21
CA LEU A 130 -18.09 22.92 -16.80
C LEU A 130 -19.45 22.46 -16.27
N ALA A 131 -20.52 23.22 -16.53
CA ALA A 131 -21.89 22.84 -16.15
C ALA A 131 -22.29 21.47 -16.71
N LYS A 132 -21.95 21.22 -17.97
CA LYS A 132 -22.15 19.90 -18.60
C LYS A 132 -21.38 18.78 -17.88
N GLN A 133 -20.10 19.00 -17.57
CA GLN A 133 -19.26 17.99 -16.93
C GLN A 133 -19.72 17.64 -15.51
N LEU A 134 -20.22 18.65 -14.78
CA LEU A 134 -20.65 18.50 -13.39
C LEU A 134 -22.04 17.86 -13.25
N TYR A 135 -22.99 18.23 -14.13
CA TYR A 135 -24.42 18.01 -13.87
C TYR A 135 -25.20 17.39 -15.03
N SER A 136 -24.57 17.05 -16.17
CA SER A 136 -25.26 16.44 -17.30
C SER A 136 -24.79 15.00 -17.53
N ASP A 137 -25.73 14.07 -17.57
CA ASP A 137 -25.47 12.69 -18.00
C ASP A 137 -25.19 12.61 -19.50
N ALA A 138 -24.59 11.52 -19.92
CA ALA A 138 -24.35 11.24 -21.33
C ALA A 138 -25.68 11.11 -22.09
N ALA A 139 -25.94 12.01 -23.05
CA ALA A 139 -27.15 11.96 -23.84
C ALA A 139 -27.18 10.74 -24.77
N GLY A 140 -28.24 9.95 -24.71
CA GLY A 140 -28.47 8.77 -25.56
C GLY A 140 -28.92 9.12 -26.99
N SER A 141 -29.39 10.36 -27.22
CA SER A 141 -29.89 10.82 -28.51
C SER A 141 -29.60 12.30 -28.78
N THR A 142 -29.67 12.71 -30.07
CA THR A 142 -29.46 14.08 -30.48
C THR A 142 -30.58 15.02 -29.92
N LEU A 143 -31.79 14.52 -29.78
CA LEU A 143 -32.92 15.26 -29.23
C LEU A 143 -32.72 15.54 -27.73
N GLU A 144 -32.32 14.54 -26.99
CA GLU A 144 -31.98 14.67 -25.58
C GLU A 144 -30.84 15.67 -25.36
N ARG A 145 -29.82 15.63 -26.22
CA ARG A 145 -28.74 16.62 -26.22
C ARG A 145 -29.18 18.06 -26.44
N LEU A 146 -30.17 18.26 -27.29
CA LEU A 146 -30.76 19.57 -27.55
C LEU A 146 -31.55 20.08 -26.33
N LEU A 147 -32.27 19.21 -25.63
CA LEU A 147 -33.02 19.53 -24.41
C LEU A 147 -32.14 19.81 -23.20
N GLN A 148 -30.95 19.23 -23.13
CA GLN A 148 -29.97 19.49 -22.07
C GLN A 148 -29.36 20.92 -22.17
N LYS A 149 -29.23 21.49 -23.37
CA LYS A 149 -28.57 22.79 -23.59
C LYS A 149 -29.15 23.96 -22.78
N PRO A 150 -30.46 24.17 -22.73
CA PRO A 150 -31.04 25.23 -21.90
C PRO A 150 -30.75 25.04 -20.40
N ILE A 151 -30.68 23.79 -19.92
CA ILE A 151 -30.35 23.48 -18.53
C ILE A 151 -28.90 23.86 -18.25
N GLU A 152 -27.96 23.45 -19.13
CA GLU A 152 -26.54 23.84 -19.03
C GLU A 152 -26.37 25.38 -19.00
N TRP A 153 -27.16 26.16 -19.79
CA TRP A 153 -27.10 27.61 -19.78
C TRP A 153 -27.54 28.20 -18.44
N VAL A 154 -28.62 27.67 -17.85
CA VAL A 154 -29.11 28.15 -16.53
C VAL A 154 -28.10 27.84 -15.44
N ILE A 155 -27.51 26.60 -15.45
CA ILE A 155 -26.48 26.23 -14.50
C ILE A 155 -25.22 27.09 -14.68
N ALA A 156 -24.79 27.38 -15.92
CA ALA A 156 -23.64 28.22 -16.19
C ALA A 156 -23.83 29.65 -15.64
N VAL A 157 -25.02 30.24 -15.80
CA VAL A 157 -25.33 31.56 -15.22
C VAL A 157 -25.34 31.52 -13.69
N LYS A 158 -25.83 30.43 -13.08
CA LYS A 158 -25.79 30.27 -11.61
C LYS A 158 -24.33 30.09 -11.11
N LEU A 159 -23.49 29.36 -11.81
CA LEU A 159 -22.07 29.24 -11.47
C LEU A 159 -21.35 30.58 -11.52
N GLU A 160 -21.54 31.38 -12.57
CA GLU A 160 -20.95 32.73 -12.71
C GLU A 160 -21.44 33.75 -11.66
N ARG A 161 -22.57 33.47 -10.98
CA ARG A 161 -23.03 34.27 -9.84
C ARG A 161 -22.34 33.90 -8.52
N ASN A 162 -21.88 32.67 -8.39
CA ASN A 162 -21.30 32.14 -7.15
C ASN A 162 -19.76 32.09 -7.18
N TYR A 163 -19.16 32.06 -8.38
CA TYR A 163 -17.70 31.91 -8.56
C TYR A 163 -17.13 33.03 -9.42
N THR A 164 -15.90 33.42 -9.10
CA THR A 164 -15.10 34.31 -9.95
C THR A 164 -14.67 33.59 -11.22
N LYS A 165 -14.25 34.33 -12.23
CA LYS A 165 -13.70 33.76 -13.48
C LYS A 165 -12.50 32.86 -13.24
N GLU A 166 -11.65 33.23 -12.32
CA GLU A 166 -10.44 32.49 -11.91
C GLU A 166 -10.80 31.16 -11.26
N GLU A 167 -11.78 31.15 -10.37
CA GLU A 167 -12.30 29.94 -9.75
C GLU A 167 -12.95 29.01 -10.78
N ILE A 168 -13.70 29.53 -11.76
CA ILE A 168 -14.31 28.74 -12.83
C ILE A 168 -13.23 28.05 -13.68
N ILE A 169 -12.14 28.75 -14.04
CA ILE A 169 -11.02 28.16 -14.75
C ILE A 169 -10.38 27.04 -13.94
N ALA A 170 -10.14 27.29 -12.65
CA ALA A 170 -9.57 26.31 -11.75
C ALA A 170 -10.49 25.07 -11.63
N LEU A 171 -11.80 25.27 -11.45
CA LEU A 171 -12.80 24.21 -11.40
C LEU A 171 -12.80 23.38 -12.70
N TYR A 172 -12.82 24.04 -13.86
CA TYR A 172 -12.82 23.38 -15.17
C TYR A 172 -11.60 22.45 -15.32
N LEU A 173 -10.41 22.96 -15.04
CA LEU A 173 -9.16 22.20 -15.15
C LEU A 173 -9.03 21.11 -14.10
N ASN A 174 -9.55 21.31 -12.90
CA ASN A 174 -9.55 20.30 -11.83
C ASN A 174 -10.58 19.19 -12.09
N TYR A 175 -11.63 19.47 -12.89
CA TYR A 175 -12.69 18.49 -13.14
C TYR A 175 -12.48 17.65 -14.40
N PHE A 176 -11.71 18.13 -15.36
CA PHE A 176 -11.55 17.51 -16.68
C PHE A 176 -10.78 16.16 -16.60
N ASP A 177 -11.30 15.12 -17.29
CA ASP A 177 -10.66 13.81 -17.41
C ASP A 177 -9.72 13.78 -18.63
N PHE A 178 -8.42 13.73 -18.36
CA PHE A 178 -7.36 13.69 -19.36
C PHE A 178 -6.98 12.24 -19.77
N LEU A 179 -7.76 11.22 -19.40
CA LEU A 179 -7.48 9.79 -19.56
C LEU A 179 -6.31 9.26 -18.69
N HIS A 180 -6.03 7.96 -18.82
CA HIS A 180 -4.96 7.27 -18.06
C HIS A 180 -5.06 7.47 -16.53
N ASN A 181 -6.28 7.54 -15.99
CA ASN A 181 -6.57 7.89 -14.59
C ASN A 181 -6.11 9.31 -14.20
N ALA A 182 -5.85 10.18 -15.17
CA ALA A 182 -5.45 11.56 -14.94
C ALA A 182 -6.69 12.48 -14.92
N VAL A 183 -7.46 12.46 -13.83
CA VAL A 183 -8.58 13.38 -13.63
C VAL A 183 -8.09 14.62 -12.89
N GLY A 184 -8.30 15.78 -13.53
CA GLY A 184 -7.79 17.07 -13.07
C GLY A 184 -6.36 17.38 -13.53
N ILE A 185 -6.07 18.67 -13.60
CA ILE A 185 -4.83 19.21 -14.19
C ILE A 185 -3.56 18.81 -13.43
N LYS A 186 -3.63 18.67 -12.09
CA LYS A 186 -2.49 18.24 -11.27
C LYS A 186 -2.07 16.82 -11.66
N THR A 187 -3.04 15.92 -11.70
CA THR A 187 -2.81 14.54 -12.05
C THR A 187 -2.35 14.41 -13.50
N ALA A 188 -2.94 15.20 -14.43
CA ALA A 188 -2.52 15.21 -15.83
C ALA A 188 -1.09 15.71 -16.02
N ALA A 189 -0.69 16.81 -15.38
CA ALA A 189 0.66 17.35 -15.44
C ALA A 189 1.69 16.33 -14.89
N THR A 190 1.36 15.67 -13.80
CA THR A 190 2.22 14.61 -13.23
C THR A 190 2.27 13.37 -14.13
N THR A 191 1.12 12.92 -14.66
CA THR A 191 1.04 11.71 -15.51
C THR A 191 1.78 11.86 -16.83
N TYR A 192 1.62 12.99 -17.52
CA TYR A 192 2.19 13.16 -18.85
C TYR A 192 3.59 13.79 -18.86
N PHE A 193 3.93 14.63 -17.86
CA PHE A 193 5.16 15.41 -17.84
C PHE A 193 5.98 15.30 -16.56
N TYR A 194 5.45 14.65 -15.52
CA TYR A 194 6.07 14.54 -14.19
C TYR A 194 6.40 15.91 -13.56
N LYS A 195 5.47 16.87 -13.73
CA LYS A 195 5.61 18.26 -13.28
C LYS A 195 4.40 18.74 -12.48
N ASP A 196 4.61 19.83 -11.74
CA ASP A 196 3.52 20.61 -11.17
C ASP A 196 2.80 21.45 -12.26
N PRO A 197 1.48 21.71 -12.17
CA PRO A 197 0.77 22.55 -13.14
C PRO A 197 1.37 23.94 -13.34
N LYS A 198 1.96 24.54 -12.32
CA LYS A 198 2.61 25.85 -12.40
C LYS A 198 3.90 25.84 -13.23
N ASP A 199 4.56 24.69 -13.33
CA ASP A 199 5.86 24.50 -13.97
C ASP A 199 5.74 24.01 -15.44
N LEU A 200 4.52 23.90 -15.95
CA LEU A 200 4.25 23.51 -17.33
C LEU A 200 4.76 24.58 -18.32
N THR A 201 5.50 24.12 -19.33
CA THR A 201 5.94 24.97 -20.44
C THR A 201 4.79 25.33 -21.38
N LEU A 202 5.03 26.21 -22.34
CA LEU A 202 4.04 26.60 -23.34
C LEU A 202 3.53 25.40 -24.13
N GLU A 203 4.45 24.53 -24.60
CA GLU A 203 4.14 23.35 -25.39
C GLU A 203 3.38 22.29 -24.61
N GLU A 204 3.76 22.07 -23.34
CA GLU A 204 3.11 21.13 -22.43
C GLU A 204 1.70 21.59 -22.08
N ALA A 205 1.53 22.88 -21.76
CA ALA A 205 0.23 23.48 -21.52
C ALA A 205 -0.69 23.38 -22.75
N ALA A 206 -0.18 23.74 -23.94
CA ALA A 206 -0.91 23.62 -25.21
C ALA A 206 -1.30 22.17 -25.52
N THR A 207 -0.45 21.20 -25.14
CA THR A 207 -0.74 19.78 -25.31
C THR A 207 -1.92 19.36 -24.45
N LEU A 208 -1.91 19.67 -23.14
CA LEU A 208 -3.01 19.34 -22.23
C LEU A 208 -4.31 19.99 -22.64
N ILE A 209 -4.30 21.25 -23.00
CA ILE A 209 -5.50 21.93 -23.51
C ILE A 209 -5.99 21.34 -24.84
N GLY A 210 -5.06 20.86 -25.67
CA GLY A 210 -5.41 20.14 -26.89
C GLY A 210 -6.25 18.88 -26.62
N LEU A 211 -6.00 18.18 -25.51
CA LEU A 211 -6.77 17.01 -25.10
C LEU A 211 -8.21 17.40 -24.70
N CYS A 212 -8.45 18.61 -24.20
CA CYS A 212 -9.80 19.03 -23.78
C CYS A 212 -10.84 18.94 -24.90
N LYS A 213 -10.43 18.95 -26.17
CA LYS A 213 -11.34 18.77 -27.30
C LYS A 213 -11.93 17.36 -27.39
N ASN A 214 -11.09 16.35 -27.28
CA ASN A 214 -11.43 14.93 -27.27
C ASN A 214 -10.20 14.11 -26.81
N PRO A 215 -10.12 13.74 -25.53
CA PRO A 215 -8.95 13.07 -24.99
C PRO A 215 -8.62 11.73 -25.66
N SER A 216 -9.64 10.97 -26.07
CA SER A 216 -9.45 9.68 -26.74
C SER A 216 -8.85 9.82 -28.12
N LEU A 217 -9.24 10.86 -28.89
CA LEU A 217 -8.78 11.09 -30.26
C LEU A 217 -7.37 11.71 -30.30
N PHE A 218 -7.06 12.56 -29.33
CA PHE A 218 -5.79 13.29 -29.24
C PHE A 218 -4.85 12.74 -28.15
N ASN A 219 -5.00 11.47 -27.81
CA ASN A 219 -4.18 10.80 -26.79
C ASN A 219 -2.69 10.85 -27.16
N PRO A 220 -1.83 11.51 -26.36
CA PRO A 220 -0.42 11.71 -26.73
C PRO A 220 0.40 10.42 -26.68
N VAL A 221 -0.02 9.42 -25.89
CA VAL A 221 0.64 8.11 -25.76
C VAL A 221 0.26 7.21 -26.94
N ARG A 222 -1.02 7.23 -27.34
CA ARG A 222 -1.55 6.34 -28.38
C ARG A 222 -1.45 6.93 -29.79
N TYR A 223 -1.61 8.26 -29.92
CA TYR A 223 -1.65 8.96 -31.19
C TYR A 223 -0.78 10.25 -31.14
N PRO A 224 0.54 10.14 -31.00
CA PRO A 224 1.43 11.29 -30.77
C PRO A 224 1.36 12.34 -31.90
N GLU A 225 1.27 11.92 -33.16
CA GLU A 225 1.19 12.84 -34.30
C GLU A 225 -0.11 13.66 -34.26
N ARG A 226 -1.25 13.01 -34.03
CA ARG A 226 -2.54 13.74 -33.92
C ARG A 226 -2.55 14.69 -32.73
N CYS A 227 -1.91 14.31 -31.64
CA CYS A 227 -1.77 15.16 -30.46
C CYS A 227 -0.88 16.37 -30.77
N ARG A 228 0.24 16.20 -31.49
CA ARG A 228 1.11 17.28 -31.93
C ARG A 228 0.36 18.26 -32.82
N ASP A 229 -0.37 17.77 -33.82
CA ASP A 229 -1.18 18.63 -34.70
C ASP A 229 -2.22 19.41 -33.91
N ARG A 230 -2.88 18.78 -32.95
CA ARG A 230 -3.85 19.46 -32.08
C ARG A 230 -3.19 20.49 -31.16
N ARG A 231 -2.00 20.22 -30.60
CA ARG A 231 -1.16 21.17 -29.87
C ARG A 231 -0.89 22.42 -30.72
N ASN A 232 -0.49 22.21 -31.97
CA ASN A 232 -0.18 23.31 -32.89
C ASN A 232 -1.42 24.16 -33.22
N VAL A 233 -2.63 23.57 -33.25
CA VAL A 233 -3.88 24.32 -33.34
C VAL A 233 -4.09 25.19 -32.11
N VAL A 234 -3.81 24.69 -30.89
CA VAL A 234 -3.91 25.48 -29.65
C VAL A 234 -2.93 26.66 -29.69
N LEU A 235 -1.68 26.41 -30.07
CA LEU A 235 -0.65 27.45 -30.22
C LEU A 235 -1.08 28.54 -31.22
N ASP A 236 -1.70 28.16 -32.37
CA ASP A 236 -2.23 29.14 -33.35
C ASP A 236 -3.39 29.99 -32.78
N GLN A 237 -4.27 29.39 -31.94
CA GLN A 237 -5.29 30.15 -31.26
C GLN A 237 -4.68 31.13 -30.22
N MET A 238 -3.66 30.70 -29.45
CA MET A 238 -2.95 31.60 -28.54
C MET A 238 -2.29 32.77 -29.27
N ARG A 239 -1.68 32.52 -30.44
CA ARG A 239 -1.09 33.53 -31.31
C ARG A 239 -2.18 34.53 -31.80
N LYS A 240 -3.29 34.00 -32.32
CA LYS A 240 -4.45 34.84 -32.79
C LYS A 240 -5.07 35.67 -31.69
N ALA A 241 -5.06 35.18 -30.46
CA ALA A 241 -5.53 35.90 -29.27
C ALA A 241 -4.48 36.86 -28.68
N GLY A 242 -3.28 36.94 -29.24
CA GLY A 242 -2.21 37.84 -28.81
C GLY A 242 -1.48 37.42 -27.54
N TYR A 243 -1.62 36.18 -27.09
CA TYR A 243 -0.94 35.67 -25.90
C TYR A 243 0.51 35.25 -26.17
N ILE A 244 0.82 34.87 -27.42
CA ILE A 244 2.20 34.52 -27.84
C ILE A 244 2.55 35.23 -29.14
N THR A 245 3.84 35.49 -29.37
CA THR A 245 4.36 36.09 -30.60
C THR A 245 4.43 35.08 -31.75
N ASP A 246 4.54 35.60 -33.00
CA ASP A 246 4.77 34.73 -34.17
C ASP A 246 6.05 33.90 -34.04
N GLU A 247 7.12 34.46 -33.46
CA GLU A 247 8.36 33.77 -33.21
C GLU A 247 8.20 32.60 -32.24
N GLN A 248 7.53 32.85 -31.10
CA GLN A 248 7.21 31.80 -30.13
C GLN A 248 6.35 30.69 -30.74
N TYR A 249 5.36 31.05 -31.55
CA TYR A 249 4.52 30.11 -32.27
C TYR A 249 5.34 29.19 -33.19
N HIS A 250 6.17 29.75 -34.08
CA HIS A 250 6.96 28.95 -35.01
C HIS A 250 7.94 28.02 -34.26
N LYS A 251 8.65 28.57 -33.27
CA LYS A 251 9.59 27.80 -32.47
C LYS A 251 8.91 26.61 -31.74
N SER A 252 7.75 26.85 -31.12
CA SER A 252 7.02 25.81 -30.38
C SER A 252 6.40 24.74 -31.28
N CYS A 253 6.01 25.10 -32.53
CA CYS A 253 5.50 24.14 -33.51
C CYS A 253 6.56 23.15 -34.01
N GLU A 254 7.83 23.59 -34.12
CA GLU A 254 8.95 22.75 -34.52
C GLU A 254 9.37 21.72 -33.49
N LEU A 255 9.13 22.01 -32.20
CA LEU A 255 9.51 21.11 -31.11
C LEU A 255 8.72 19.80 -31.16
N PRO A 256 9.41 18.66 -30.96
CA PRO A 256 8.75 17.36 -30.88
C PRO A 256 7.82 17.29 -29.66
N LEU A 257 6.87 16.37 -29.70
CA LEU A 257 6.07 16.03 -28.52
C LEU A 257 6.91 15.16 -27.58
N THR A 258 7.39 15.75 -26.50
CA THR A 258 8.19 15.04 -25.50
C THR A 258 7.33 14.75 -24.27
N LEU A 259 7.19 13.48 -23.93
CA LEU A 259 6.45 13.02 -22.75
C LEU A 259 7.41 12.43 -21.73
N ASN A 260 7.14 12.68 -20.46
CA ASN A 260 7.69 11.93 -19.35
C ASN A 260 6.53 11.18 -18.68
N PHE A 261 6.01 10.17 -19.40
CA PHE A 261 4.75 9.51 -19.07
C PHE A 261 4.91 8.53 -17.91
N HIS A 262 4.15 8.79 -16.83
CA HIS A 262 4.02 7.93 -15.67
C HIS A 262 2.54 7.67 -15.41
N ARG A 263 2.09 6.45 -15.60
CA ARG A 263 0.70 6.09 -15.33
C ARG A 263 0.49 6.10 -13.82
N ASN A 264 -0.41 6.94 -13.33
CA ASN A 264 -0.85 6.93 -11.93
C ASN A 264 -1.93 5.85 -11.73
N ASP A 265 -1.50 4.66 -11.33
CA ASP A 265 -2.40 3.62 -10.82
C ASP A 265 -2.29 3.59 -9.28
N HIS A 266 -3.39 3.22 -8.57
CA HIS A 266 -3.32 2.96 -7.12
C HIS A 266 -2.30 1.85 -6.77
N LYS A 267 -1.90 1.04 -7.75
CA LYS A 267 -0.87 0.01 -7.64
C LYS A 267 0.55 0.56 -7.76
N ASP A 268 0.73 1.71 -8.41
CA ASP A 268 2.01 2.37 -8.60
C ASP A 268 2.33 3.31 -7.44
N GLY A 269 3.61 3.58 -7.20
CA GLY A 269 4.10 4.46 -6.15
C GLY A 269 4.74 3.72 -4.98
N THR A 270 5.25 4.50 -4.04
CA THR A 270 5.98 4.01 -2.85
C THR A 270 5.05 3.27 -1.89
N ALA A 271 5.51 2.17 -1.29
CA ALA A 271 4.81 1.40 -0.26
C ALA A 271 3.37 0.97 -0.62
N PRO A 272 3.11 0.32 -1.77
CA PRO A 272 1.74 -0.02 -2.21
C PRO A 272 1.01 -0.95 -1.23
N TYR A 273 1.72 -1.91 -0.62
CA TYR A 273 1.13 -2.81 0.40
C TYR A 273 0.66 -2.05 1.63
N LEU A 274 1.47 -1.11 2.16
CA LEU A 274 1.06 -0.28 3.30
C LEU A 274 -0.16 0.57 2.96
N ARG A 275 -0.19 1.19 1.78
CA ARG A 275 -1.31 2.03 1.37
C ARG A 275 -2.61 1.24 1.31
N GLU A 276 -2.58 0.04 0.76
CA GLU A 276 -3.76 -0.83 0.71
C GLU A 276 -4.14 -1.36 2.10
N PHE A 277 -3.16 -1.77 2.90
CA PHE A 277 -3.39 -2.13 4.30
C PHE A 277 -4.09 -0.99 5.05
N LEU A 278 -3.59 0.23 4.97
CA LEU A 278 -4.18 1.39 5.64
C LEU A 278 -5.60 1.68 5.14
N ARG A 279 -5.84 1.57 3.83
CA ARG A 279 -7.17 1.78 3.24
C ARG A 279 -8.21 0.83 3.84
N VAL A 280 -7.89 -0.45 3.90
CA VAL A 280 -8.77 -1.48 4.47
C VAL A 280 -8.89 -1.30 5.99
N TYR A 281 -7.79 -1.05 6.67
CA TYR A 281 -7.71 -0.95 8.13
C TYR A 281 -8.49 0.25 8.67
N MET A 282 -8.34 1.43 8.05
CA MET A 282 -9.05 2.65 8.44
C MET A 282 -10.53 2.64 8.08
N SER A 283 -10.92 1.90 7.02
CA SER A 283 -12.32 1.77 6.58
C SER A 283 -13.05 0.59 7.21
N ALA A 284 -12.40 -0.16 8.12
CA ALA A 284 -13.01 -1.33 8.74
C ALA A 284 -14.30 -0.97 9.49
N GLU A 285 -15.31 -1.82 9.36
CA GLU A 285 -16.56 -1.73 10.13
C GLU A 285 -16.40 -2.38 11.51
N ARG A 286 -17.32 -2.06 12.41
CA ARG A 286 -17.38 -2.75 13.71
C ARG A 286 -17.59 -4.26 13.48
N PRO A 287 -16.75 -5.12 14.07
CA PRO A 287 -16.85 -6.55 13.88
C PRO A 287 -18.21 -7.10 14.33
N ASP A 288 -18.88 -7.82 13.45
CA ASP A 288 -20.11 -8.54 13.72
C ASP A 288 -19.88 -10.03 13.45
N ARG A 289 -20.07 -10.87 14.44
CA ARG A 289 -19.81 -12.32 14.38
C ARG A 289 -20.56 -13.00 13.23
N SER A 290 -21.72 -12.50 12.84
CA SER A 290 -22.53 -13.06 11.76
C SER A 290 -21.89 -12.91 10.36
N LYS A 291 -21.02 -11.90 10.18
CA LYS A 291 -20.29 -11.63 8.94
C LYS A 291 -19.06 -12.54 8.75
N TYR A 292 -18.63 -13.27 9.78
CA TYR A 292 -17.44 -14.14 9.73
C TYR A 292 -17.87 -15.62 9.59
N PRO A 293 -17.26 -16.36 8.64
CA PRO A 293 -17.48 -17.80 8.53
C PRO A 293 -17.18 -18.52 9.85
N SER A 294 -17.88 -19.60 10.16
CA SER A 294 -17.72 -20.35 11.41
C SER A 294 -16.28 -20.84 11.64
N TRP A 295 -15.58 -21.17 10.55
CA TRP A 295 -14.18 -21.62 10.58
C TRP A 295 -13.17 -20.46 10.82
N ASN A 296 -13.56 -19.20 10.66
CA ASN A 296 -12.66 -18.04 10.80
C ASN A 296 -12.90 -17.28 12.11
N LYS A 297 -12.99 -18.01 13.24
CA LYS A 297 -13.15 -17.43 14.58
C LYS A 297 -11.96 -16.52 14.95
N ARG A 298 -10.74 -16.90 14.55
CA ARG A 298 -9.50 -16.15 14.80
C ARG A 298 -9.62 -14.71 14.30
N GLN A 299 -10.03 -14.50 13.06
CA GLN A 299 -10.11 -13.16 12.48
C GLN A 299 -11.11 -12.28 13.23
N TYR A 300 -12.27 -12.83 13.60
CA TYR A 300 -13.25 -12.10 14.39
C TYR A 300 -12.67 -11.63 15.74
N VAL A 301 -11.91 -12.48 16.44
CA VAL A 301 -11.29 -12.12 17.72
C VAL A 301 -10.24 -11.01 17.52
N LEU A 302 -9.37 -11.14 16.52
CA LEU A 302 -8.34 -10.16 16.24
C LEU A 302 -8.93 -8.80 15.82
N ASP A 303 -9.94 -8.80 14.96
CA ASP A 303 -10.63 -7.58 14.53
C ASP A 303 -11.37 -6.92 15.69
N SER A 304 -11.98 -7.71 16.59
CA SER A 304 -12.63 -7.18 17.80
C SER A 304 -11.63 -6.51 18.75
N ILE A 305 -10.48 -7.14 18.99
CA ILE A 305 -9.40 -6.54 19.78
C ILE A 305 -8.91 -5.26 19.11
N ALA A 306 -8.67 -5.28 17.80
CA ALA A 306 -8.21 -4.10 17.07
C ALA A 306 -9.25 -2.96 17.13
N TRP A 307 -10.54 -3.29 16.99
CA TRP A 307 -11.61 -2.30 17.13
C TRP A 307 -11.60 -1.61 18.49
N ASP A 308 -11.44 -2.37 19.57
CA ASP A 308 -11.52 -1.84 20.93
C ASP A 308 -10.22 -1.13 21.36
N THR A 309 -9.07 -1.56 20.85
CA THR A 309 -7.76 -1.09 21.35
C THR A 309 -6.99 -0.19 20.39
N ASP A 310 -7.29 -0.22 19.07
CA ASP A 310 -6.58 0.58 18.07
C ASP A 310 -7.45 1.73 17.53
N PRO A 311 -7.13 3.00 17.83
CA PRO A 311 -7.87 4.14 17.31
C PRO A 311 -7.80 4.28 15.79
N LEU A 312 -6.80 3.72 15.13
CA LEU A 312 -6.67 3.74 13.66
C LEU A 312 -7.58 2.71 12.98
N TYR A 313 -7.82 1.55 13.63
CA TYR A 313 -8.69 0.51 13.07
C TYR A 313 -10.15 0.99 13.03
N GLY A 314 -10.73 1.05 11.84
CA GLY A 314 -12.08 1.58 11.63
C GLY A 314 -12.22 3.09 11.87
N TRP A 315 -11.11 3.85 11.75
CA TRP A 315 -11.10 5.28 12.02
C TRP A 315 -12.21 6.04 11.26
N CYS A 316 -12.47 5.70 10.01
CA CYS A 316 -13.54 6.31 9.21
C CYS A 316 -14.94 6.13 9.83
N ASN A 317 -15.19 4.97 10.43
CA ASN A 317 -16.49 4.60 11.01
C ASN A 317 -16.62 4.96 12.51
N LYS A 318 -15.52 5.36 13.13
CA LYS A 318 -15.48 5.85 14.52
C LYS A 318 -15.54 7.38 14.62
N ASN A 319 -15.21 8.07 13.52
CA ASN A 319 -15.17 9.53 13.46
C ASN A 319 -16.21 10.05 12.45
N PHE A 320 -16.83 11.16 12.79
CA PHE A 320 -17.93 11.71 12.00
C PHE A 320 -17.63 13.17 11.64
N LYS A 321 -18.05 13.56 10.44
CA LYS A 321 -18.03 14.95 9.97
C LYS A 321 -19.09 15.78 10.70
N LYS A 322 -19.05 17.10 10.53
CA LYS A 322 -20.02 18.05 11.12
C LYS A 322 -21.47 17.76 10.72
N ASP A 323 -21.69 17.15 9.56
CA ASP A 323 -23.00 16.76 9.05
C ASP A 323 -23.50 15.40 9.62
N GLY A 324 -22.72 14.76 10.49
CA GLY A 324 -23.04 13.47 11.08
C GLY A 324 -22.72 12.25 10.20
N THR A 325 -22.13 12.45 9.02
CA THR A 325 -21.71 11.34 8.16
C THR A 325 -20.30 10.85 8.48
N PRO A 326 -20.00 9.55 8.32
CA PRO A 326 -18.66 9.01 8.52
C PRO A 326 -17.68 9.55 7.46
N TYR A 327 -16.39 9.57 7.80
CA TYR A 327 -15.35 9.94 6.83
C TYR A 327 -15.18 8.88 5.74
N ASN A 328 -14.87 9.34 4.52
CA ASN A 328 -14.64 8.49 3.36
C ASN A 328 -13.24 8.78 2.75
N LEU A 329 -12.33 7.82 2.86
CA LEU A 329 -10.97 7.94 2.34
C LEU A 329 -10.91 8.21 0.83
N ASN A 330 -11.93 7.84 0.08
CA ASN A 330 -11.93 8.00 -1.36
C ASN A 330 -12.58 9.31 -1.85
N ALA A 331 -13.20 10.09 -0.95
CA ALA A 331 -14.02 11.23 -1.34
C ALA A 331 -13.72 12.54 -0.58
N ASP A 332 -13.27 12.47 0.67
CA ASP A 332 -13.23 13.64 1.56
C ASP A 332 -11.91 14.42 1.50
N GLY A 333 -10.96 14.04 0.62
CA GLY A 333 -9.73 14.80 0.40
C GLY A 333 -8.81 14.89 1.60
N LEU A 334 -8.78 13.86 2.43
CA LEU A 334 -7.97 13.85 3.63
C LEU A 334 -6.47 13.88 3.31
N LYS A 335 -5.68 14.39 4.24
CA LYS A 335 -4.23 14.29 4.23
C LYS A 335 -3.79 13.34 5.34
N VAL A 336 -3.34 12.14 4.96
CA VAL A 336 -2.92 11.10 5.89
C VAL A 336 -1.40 11.10 5.98
N TYR A 337 -0.86 11.50 7.12
CA TYR A 337 0.58 11.53 7.38
C TYR A 337 1.01 10.23 8.02
N THR A 338 1.71 9.40 7.24
CA THR A 338 2.26 8.14 7.73
C THR A 338 3.58 8.37 8.46
N THR A 339 4.04 7.35 9.15
CA THR A 339 5.34 7.36 9.86
C THR A 339 6.50 6.86 8.97
N ILE A 340 6.19 6.38 7.75
CA ILE A 340 7.18 5.90 6.77
C ILE A 340 8.13 7.03 6.36
N ASP A 341 9.44 6.77 6.39
CA ASP A 341 10.43 7.63 5.74
C ASP A 341 10.66 7.14 4.30
N SER A 342 10.48 8.02 3.31
CA SER A 342 10.51 7.64 1.89
C SER A 342 11.86 7.07 1.44
N ARG A 343 12.97 7.49 2.09
CA ARG A 343 14.33 7.00 1.83
C ARG A 343 14.50 5.59 2.39
N MET A 344 14.08 5.38 3.65
CA MET A 344 14.15 4.08 4.32
C MET A 344 13.24 3.06 3.63
N GLN A 345 12.05 3.48 3.19
CA GLN A 345 11.16 2.63 2.40
C GLN A 345 11.85 2.13 1.12
N ARG A 346 12.45 3.03 0.35
CA ARG A 346 13.21 2.66 -0.85
C ARG A 346 14.37 1.72 -0.53
N TYR A 347 15.11 1.96 0.56
CA TYR A 347 16.21 1.08 0.96
C TYR A 347 15.73 -0.32 1.33
N ALA A 348 14.56 -0.44 1.94
CA ALA A 348 13.95 -1.72 2.26
C ALA A 348 13.48 -2.45 0.99
N GLU A 349 12.79 -1.77 0.08
CA GLU A 349 12.36 -2.33 -1.22
C GLU A 349 13.57 -2.81 -2.04
N GLU A 350 14.63 -2.01 -2.13
CA GLU A 350 15.87 -2.37 -2.81
C GLU A 350 16.59 -3.55 -2.15
N ALA A 351 16.58 -3.66 -0.81
CA ALA A 351 17.19 -4.76 -0.07
C ALA A 351 16.42 -6.08 -0.29
N VAL A 352 15.10 -6.02 -0.19
CA VAL A 352 14.22 -7.18 -0.43
C VAL A 352 14.34 -7.64 -1.88
N TYR A 353 14.15 -6.75 -2.84
CA TYR A 353 14.24 -7.08 -4.26
C TYR A 353 15.64 -7.57 -4.63
N GLY A 354 16.70 -6.87 -4.20
CA GLY A 354 18.08 -7.21 -4.51
C GLY A 354 18.47 -8.60 -4.01
N HIS A 355 17.99 -9.01 -2.84
CA HIS A 355 18.33 -10.32 -2.30
C HIS A 355 17.41 -11.43 -2.83
N VAL A 356 16.10 -11.21 -2.85
CA VAL A 356 15.15 -12.25 -3.26
C VAL A 356 15.15 -12.43 -4.78
N ALA A 357 14.94 -11.37 -5.55
CA ALA A 357 14.79 -11.47 -7.00
C ALA A 357 16.12 -11.79 -7.70
N ARG A 358 17.24 -11.18 -7.26
CA ARG A 358 18.53 -11.29 -7.96
C ARG A 358 19.43 -12.43 -7.45
N TYR A 359 19.17 -12.94 -6.24
CA TYR A 359 20.00 -14.02 -5.68
C TYR A 359 19.19 -15.26 -5.33
N LEU A 360 18.18 -15.19 -4.46
CA LEU A 360 17.47 -16.37 -4.00
C LEU A 360 16.63 -17.02 -5.10
N GLN A 361 15.93 -16.25 -5.90
CA GLN A 361 15.04 -16.77 -6.95
C GLN A 361 15.82 -17.52 -8.05
N PRO A 362 16.92 -17.01 -8.61
CA PRO A 362 17.75 -17.76 -9.53
C PRO A 362 18.30 -19.08 -8.94
N GLU A 363 18.75 -19.07 -7.69
CA GLU A 363 19.22 -20.29 -7.01
C GLU A 363 18.06 -21.27 -6.77
N PHE A 364 16.84 -20.77 -6.48
CA PHE A 364 15.67 -21.61 -6.32
C PHE A 364 15.25 -22.27 -7.64
N PHE A 365 15.26 -21.53 -8.75
CA PHE A 365 15.00 -22.10 -10.07
C PHE A 365 16.08 -23.14 -10.46
N LYS A 366 17.33 -22.86 -10.14
CA LYS A 366 18.44 -23.78 -10.41
C LYS A 366 18.31 -25.07 -9.60
N GLU A 367 17.96 -24.97 -8.30
CA GLU A 367 17.75 -26.17 -7.45
C GLU A 367 16.58 -27.02 -7.92
N ASN A 368 15.52 -26.40 -8.45
CA ASN A 368 14.30 -27.07 -8.91
C ASN A 368 14.36 -27.56 -10.36
N ARG A 369 15.40 -27.20 -11.11
CA ARG A 369 15.52 -27.56 -12.54
C ARG A 369 15.53 -29.07 -12.73
N GLY A 370 14.58 -29.59 -13.51
CA GLY A 370 14.45 -30.99 -13.84
C GLY A 370 13.81 -31.85 -12.74
N LYS A 371 13.40 -31.27 -11.59
CA LYS A 371 12.66 -32.02 -10.58
C LYS A 371 11.21 -32.23 -11.00
N PRO A 372 10.65 -33.45 -10.90
CA PRO A 372 9.29 -33.75 -11.41
C PRO A 372 8.17 -33.03 -10.64
N ASN A 373 8.41 -32.70 -9.36
CA ASN A 373 7.43 -32.02 -8.51
C ASN A 373 7.61 -30.49 -8.46
N ALA A 374 8.59 -29.93 -9.18
CA ALA A 374 8.87 -28.49 -9.12
C ALA A 374 7.58 -27.64 -9.31
N PRO A 375 7.43 -26.54 -8.54
CA PRO A 375 8.34 -25.98 -7.53
C PRO A 375 8.24 -26.61 -6.13
N PHE A 376 7.44 -27.65 -5.95
CA PHE A 376 7.23 -28.32 -4.68
C PHE A 376 8.42 -29.21 -4.31
N THR A 377 8.60 -29.40 -3.00
CA THR A 377 9.65 -30.30 -2.49
C THR A 377 9.54 -31.70 -3.04
N SER A 378 10.70 -32.33 -3.22
CA SER A 378 10.80 -33.73 -3.68
C SER A 378 10.19 -34.76 -2.70
N GLN A 379 9.91 -34.36 -1.47
CA GLN A 379 9.29 -35.20 -0.44
C GLN A 379 7.81 -35.48 -0.65
N LEU A 380 7.12 -34.66 -1.49
CA LEU A 380 5.72 -34.87 -1.80
C LEU A 380 5.50 -35.95 -2.85
N THR A 381 4.43 -36.73 -2.67
CA THR A 381 3.90 -37.61 -3.70
C THR A 381 3.17 -36.82 -4.79
N LYS A 382 3.09 -37.38 -6.01
CA LYS A 382 2.31 -36.76 -7.11
C LYS A 382 0.87 -36.48 -6.69
N LYS A 383 0.24 -37.37 -5.89
CA LYS A 383 -1.12 -37.19 -5.39
C LYS A 383 -1.25 -35.92 -4.52
N GLN A 384 -0.30 -35.69 -3.62
CA GLN A 384 -0.27 -34.50 -2.76
C GLN A 384 -0.08 -33.22 -3.59
N VAL A 385 0.83 -33.24 -4.57
CA VAL A 385 1.03 -32.11 -5.49
C VAL A 385 -0.26 -31.80 -6.26
N ASN A 386 -0.94 -32.81 -6.80
CA ASN A 386 -2.21 -32.63 -7.50
C ASN A 386 -3.28 -32.01 -6.58
N GLN A 387 -3.41 -32.46 -5.34
CA GLN A 387 -4.33 -31.89 -4.36
C GLN A 387 -4.06 -30.41 -4.07
N ILE A 388 -2.78 -30.00 -4.00
CA ILE A 388 -2.40 -28.60 -3.82
C ILE A 388 -2.79 -27.79 -5.07
N MET A 389 -2.51 -28.31 -6.26
CA MET A 389 -2.84 -27.66 -7.52
C MET A 389 -4.36 -27.54 -7.74
N GLU A 390 -5.13 -28.57 -7.41
CA GLU A 390 -6.59 -28.54 -7.47
C GLU A 390 -7.18 -27.46 -6.55
N ARG A 391 -6.67 -27.33 -5.31
CA ARG A 391 -7.07 -26.22 -4.41
C ARG A 391 -6.74 -24.86 -5.01
N ALA A 392 -5.58 -24.71 -5.63
CA ALA A 392 -5.18 -23.47 -6.28
C ALA A 392 -6.08 -23.12 -7.49
N VAL A 393 -6.50 -24.12 -8.26
CA VAL A 393 -7.49 -23.96 -9.34
C VAL A 393 -8.82 -23.45 -8.79
N LEU A 394 -9.35 -24.07 -7.72
CA LEU A 394 -10.61 -23.65 -7.09
C LEU A 394 -10.58 -22.22 -6.53
N GLN A 395 -9.40 -21.74 -6.12
CA GLN A 395 -9.19 -20.39 -5.59
C GLN A 395 -8.97 -19.34 -6.68
N SER A 396 -8.74 -19.77 -7.93
CA SER A 396 -8.42 -18.85 -9.03
C SER A 396 -9.66 -18.05 -9.49
N GLU A 397 -9.41 -16.82 -9.97
CA GLU A 397 -10.46 -15.98 -10.54
C GLU A 397 -11.11 -16.64 -11.78
N ARG A 398 -10.29 -17.28 -12.62
CA ARG A 398 -10.78 -18.03 -13.79
C ARG A 398 -11.83 -19.07 -13.41
N TYR A 399 -11.59 -19.85 -12.33
CA TYR A 399 -12.57 -20.82 -11.83
C TYR A 399 -13.87 -20.14 -11.40
N ARG A 400 -13.76 -19.05 -10.62
CA ARG A 400 -14.94 -18.29 -10.13
C ARG A 400 -15.78 -17.74 -11.28
N ILE A 401 -15.14 -17.15 -12.29
CA ILE A 401 -15.83 -16.62 -13.47
C ILE A 401 -16.52 -17.74 -14.26
N LEU A 402 -15.84 -18.84 -14.56
CA LEU A 402 -16.42 -19.96 -15.28
C LEU A 402 -17.60 -20.56 -14.51
N LYS A 403 -17.46 -20.74 -13.21
CA LYS A 403 -18.53 -21.30 -12.36
C LYS A 403 -19.73 -20.36 -12.26
N SER A 404 -19.52 -19.05 -12.13
CA SER A 404 -20.60 -18.05 -12.13
C SER A 404 -21.34 -17.97 -13.46
N ASN A 405 -20.66 -18.28 -14.57
CA ASN A 405 -21.25 -18.35 -15.92
C ASN A 405 -21.95 -19.69 -16.21
N GLY A 406 -22.01 -20.60 -15.22
CA GLY A 406 -22.73 -21.89 -15.35
C GLY A 406 -21.95 -22.98 -16.05
N ALA A 407 -20.62 -22.84 -16.24
CA ALA A 407 -19.81 -23.87 -16.85
C ALA A 407 -19.79 -25.18 -16.02
N SER A 408 -19.85 -26.31 -16.71
CA SER A 408 -19.74 -27.64 -16.10
C SER A 408 -18.33 -27.91 -15.60
N ASP A 409 -18.16 -28.87 -14.70
CA ASP A 409 -16.85 -29.24 -14.17
C ASP A 409 -15.92 -29.78 -15.28
N GLU A 410 -16.45 -30.44 -16.30
CA GLU A 410 -15.68 -30.90 -17.48
C GLU A 410 -15.18 -29.72 -18.33
N GLU A 411 -16.03 -28.73 -18.59
CA GLU A 411 -15.64 -27.51 -19.33
C GLU A 411 -14.60 -26.72 -18.58
N ILE A 412 -14.74 -26.59 -17.27
CA ILE A 412 -13.77 -25.95 -16.40
C ILE A 412 -12.43 -26.70 -16.47
N HIS A 413 -12.44 -28.03 -16.28
CA HIS A 413 -11.22 -28.84 -16.36
C HIS A 413 -10.55 -28.67 -17.73
N LYS A 414 -11.29 -28.78 -18.83
CA LYS A 414 -10.79 -28.57 -20.19
C LYS A 414 -10.16 -27.18 -20.35
N SER A 415 -10.84 -26.14 -19.84
CA SER A 415 -10.32 -24.75 -19.89
C SER A 415 -8.98 -24.58 -19.20
N PHE A 416 -8.71 -25.28 -18.09
CA PHE A 416 -7.42 -25.22 -17.38
C PHE A 416 -6.30 -26.01 -18.06
N HIS A 417 -6.62 -26.95 -18.94
CA HIS A 417 -5.64 -27.80 -19.64
C HIS A 417 -5.49 -27.45 -21.13
N THR A 418 -6.20 -26.41 -21.62
CA THR A 418 -6.06 -25.94 -23.00
C THR A 418 -5.05 -24.79 -23.04
N PRO A 419 -3.99 -24.87 -23.88
CA PRO A 419 -3.05 -23.76 -24.07
C PRO A 419 -3.78 -22.47 -24.45
N THR A 420 -3.41 -21.37 -23.80
CA THR A 420 -4.05 -20.06 -23.96
C THR A 420 -2.94 -19.01 -23.98
N ASP A 421 -3.07 -18.02 -24.84
CA ASP A 421 -2.15 -16.87 -24.85
C ASP A 421 -2.37 -16.04 -23.60
N MET A 422 -1.30 -15.73 -22.89
CA MET A 422 -1.31 -14.98 -21.65
C MET A 422 0.01 -14.25 -21.42
N SER A 423 -0.06 -13.19 -20.65
CA SER A 423 1.12 -12.49 -20.14
C SER A 423 1.50 -13.04 -18.77
N ILE A 424 2.75 -13.39 -18.56
CA ILE A 424 3.28 -13.91 -17.31
C ILE A 424 4.32 -12.98 -16.72
N PHE A 425 4.32 -12.90 -15.39
CA PHE A 425 5.29 -12.12 -14.63
C PHE A 425 6.71 -12.66 -14.77
N THR A 426 7.67 -11.77 -14.98
CA THR A 426 9.10 -12.00 -14.71
C THR A 426 9.70 -10.79 -14.00
N TYR A 427 10.84 -10.96 -13.32
CA TYR A 427 11.53 -9.81 -12.71
C TYR A 427 12.15 -8.83 -13.72
N HIS A 428 12.01 -9.08 -15.02
CA HIS A 428 12.46 -8.21 -16.12
C HIS A 428 11.28 -7.59 -16.89
N GLY A 429 10.07 -7.72 -16.37
CA GLY A 429 8.81 -7.30 -16.98
C GLY A 429 7.97 -8.50 -17.43
N ASP A 430 6.74 -8.21 -17.83
CA ASP A 430 5.81 -9.23 -18.28
C ASP A 430 6.19 -9.74 -19.66
N VAL A 431 6.00 -11.04 -19.88
CA VAL A 431 6.32 -11.74 -21.13
C VAL A 431 5.08 -12.45 -21.65
N ASP A 432 4.72 -12.18 -22.91
CA ASP A 432 3.64 -12.86 -23.58
C ASP A 432 4.07 -14.28 -23.99
N THR A 433 3.25 -15.25 -23.66
CA THR A 433 3.52 -16.67 -23.91
C THR A 433 2.23 -17.46 -24.05
N THR A 434 2.32 -18.66 -24.65
CA THR A 434 1.21 -19.61 -24.73
C THR A 434 1.50 -20.77 -23.78
N MET A 435 0.65 -20.93 -22.75
CA MET A 435 0.73 -22.06 -21.82
C MET A 435 -0.65 -22.44 -21.28
N THR A 436 -0.75 -23.58 -20.61
CA THR A 436 -2.01 -23.93 -19.95
C THR A 436 -2.23 -23.10 -18.69
N PRO A 437 -3.47 -22.71 -18.34
CA PRO A 437 -3.75 -21.99 -17.09
C PRO A 437 -3.27 -22.72 -15.84
N ILE A 438 -3.27 -24.05 -15.82
CA ILE A 438 -2.75 -24.82 -14.68
C ILE A 438 -1.22 -24.69 -14.58
N ASP A 439 -0.49 -24.63 -15.71
CA ASP A 439 0.95 -24.41 -15.69
C ASP A 439 1.30 -22.99 -15.29
N SER A 440 0.47 -21.99 -15.65
CA SER A 440 0.64 -20.61 -15.18
C SER A 440 0.49 -20.50 -13.66
N ILE A 441 -0.48 -21.19 -13.06
CA ILE A 441 -0.63 -21.27 -11.60
C ILE A 441 0.64 -21.88 -10.97
N ARG A 442 1.14 -22.99 -11.52
CA ARG A 442 2.37 -23.64 -11.05
C ARG A 442 3.58 -22.72 -11.18
N TYR A 443 3.67 -21.98 -12.28
CA TYR A 443 4.72 -20.98 -12.52
C TYR A 443 4.68 -19.86 -11.49
N VAL A 444 3.51 -19.25 -11.23
CA VAL A 444 3.34 -18.19 -10.23
C VAL A 444 3.69 -18.67 -8.83
N LYS A 445 3.37 -19.93 -8.49
CA LYS A 445 3.76 -20.56 -7.22
C LYS A 445 5.27 -20.75 -7.06
N SER A 446 6.04 -20.73 -8.13
CA SER A 446 7.51 -20.88 -8.09
C SER A 446 8.24 -19.63 -7.58
N PHE A 447 7.55 -18.49 -7.45
CA PHE A 447 8.16 -17.27 -6.94
C PHE A 447 8.17 -17.22 -5.41
N LEU A 448 9.33 -16.93 -4.85
CA LEU A 448 9.50 -16.72 -3.41
C LEU A 448 8.78 -15.44 -2.97
N ARG A 449 8.24 -15.45 -1.76
CA ARG A 449 7.59 -14.33 -1.10
C ARG A 449 8.50 -13.78 -0.01
N ALA A 450 8.33 -12.50 0.32
CA ALA A 450 9.04 -11.87 1.42
C ALA A 450 8.16 -10.80 2.09
N GLY A 451 8.37 -10.64 3.39
CA GLY A 451 7.83 -9.54 4.17
C GLY A 451 8.93 -8.89 4.99
N PHE A 452 8.96 -7.56 5.04
CA PHE A 452 9.93 -6.79 5.83
C PHE A 452 9.27 -5.57 6.45
N MET A 453 9.53 -5.34 7.74
CA MET A 453 9.11 -4.14 8.45
C MET A 453 10.23 -3.64 9.36
N SER A 454 10.39 -2.32 9.45
CA SER A 454 11.31 -1.66 10.36
C SER A 454 10.58 -0.56 11.12
N MET A 455 10.76 -0.49 12.45
CA MET A 455 10.14 0.51 13.29
C MET A 455 11.06 1.01 14.41
N ASP A 456 10.77 2.19 14.89
CA ASP A 456 11.39 2.80 16.05
C ASP A 456 10.87 2.11 17.34
N PRO A 457 11.73 1.59 18.21
CA PRO A 457 11.30 0.84 19.39
C PRO A 457 10.61 1.68 20.45
N THR A 458 10.88 3.00 20.51
CA THR A 458 10.36 3.89 21.53
C THR A 458 9.03 4.53 21.13
N THR A 459 8.93 4.95 19.87
CA THR A 459 7.72 5.64 19.37
C THR A 459 6.74 4.72 18.66
N GLY A 460 7.16 3.53 18.26
CA GLY A 460 6.37 2.63 17.42
C GLY A 460 6.27 3.05 15.96
N ALA A 461 6.89 4.16 15.57
CA ALA A 461 6.83 4.69 14.22
C ALA A 461 7.41 3.70 13.21
N VAL A 462 6.57 3.20 12.30
CA VAL A 462 6.98 2.30 11.22
C VAL A 462 7.70 3.09 10.15
N LYS A 463 8.99 2.81 9.94
CA LYS A 463 9.88 3.57 9.05
C LYS A 463 9.98 2.97 7.65
N ALA A 464 9.78 1.66 7.52
CA ALA A 464 9.75 0.95 6.24
C ALA A 464 8.81 -0.26 6.31
N TYR A 465 8.13 -0.55 5.21
CA TYR A 465 7.12 -1.60 5.11
C TYR A 465 7.10 -2.21 3.71
N VAL A 466 7.51 -3.46 3.57
CA VAL A 466 7.55 -4.18 2.29
C VAL A 466 6.74 -5.48 2.43
N GLY A 467 5.51 -5.47 1.94
CA GLY A 467 4.59 -6.62 2.03
C GLY A 467 4.84 -7.69 0.97
N GLY A 468 5.67 -7.41 -0.04
CA GLY A 468 6.01 -8.32 -1.12
C GLY A 468 6.94 -7.67 -2.13
N LEU A 469 7.28 -8.38 -3.22
CA LEU A 469 8.22 -7.92 -4.24
C LEU A 469 7.57 -7.15 -5.38
N ASP A 470 6.32 -7.45 -5.69
CA ASP A 470 5.56 -6.84 -6.77
C ASP A 470 4.07 -6.83 -6.41
N TYR A 471 3.52 -5.64 -6.21
CA TYR A 471 2.11 -5.50 -5.79
C TYR A 471 1.13 -5.78 -6.93
N THR A 472 1.53 -5.63 -8.17
CA THR A 472 0.65 -5.83 -9.33
C THR A 472 0.28 -7.31 -9.49
N HIS A 473 1.27 -8.21 -9.28
CA HIS A 473 1.10 -9.64 -9.48
C HIS A 473 0.88 -10.42 -8.17
N PHE A 474 1.40 -9.90 -7.05
CA PHE A 474 1.40 -10.56 -5.74
C PHE A 474 0.84 -9.65 -4.66
N MET A 475 -0.47 -9.43 -4.67
CA MET A 475 -1.15 -8.46 -3.79
C MET A 475 -1.20 -8.89 -2.31
N TYR A 476 -0.96 -10.18 -2.00
CA TYR A 476 -1.07 -10.67 -0.64
C TYR A 476 0.08 -10.13 0.23
N ASP A 477 -0.29 -9.39 1.27
CA ASP A 477 0.63 -8.72 2.17
C ASP A 477 1.24 -9.69 3.19
N MET A 478 2.56 -9.86 3.15
CA MET A 478 3.27 -10.75 4.06
C MET A 478 3.67 -10.09 5.39
N VAL A 479 3.43 -8.78 5.57
CA VAL A 479 3.77 -8.07 6.82
C VAL A 479 2.63 -8.15 7.85
N THR A 480 1.41 -7.86 7.46
CA THR A 480 0.23 -7.87 8.35
C THR A 480 -0.76 -8.98 8.06
N GLY A 481 -0.87 -9.42 6.79
CA GLY A 481 -1.77 -10.50 6.37
C GLY A 481 -1.14 -11.88 6.47
N GLY A 482 0.13 -12.02 6.11
CA GLY A 482 0.84 -13.30 6.02
C GLY A 482 1.21 -13.86 7.39
N ARG A 483 0.42 -14.83 7.90
CA ARG A 483 0.77 -15.58 9.12
C ARG A 483 1.62 -16.80 8.77
N ARG A 484 2.83 -16.83 9.31
CA ARG A 484 3.80 -17.89 9.03
C ARG A 484 4.40 -18.45 10.31
N GLN A 485 4.79 -19.71 10.27
CA GLN A 485 5.38 -20.39 11.40
C GLN A 485 6.70 -19.72 11.81
N VAL A 486 6.81 -19.33 13.08
CA VAL A 486 7.94 -18.50 13.55
C VAL A 486 9.20 -19.28 13.87
N GLY A 487 9.07 -20.57 14.15
CA GLY A 487 10.22 -21.41 14.47
C GLY A 487 11.05 -20.83 15.64
N SER A 488 12.36 -20.89 15.49
CA SER A 488 13.28 -20.45 16.55
C SER A 488 13.26 -18.97 16.91
N THR A 489 12.51 -18.12 16.19
CA THR A 489 12.35 -16.71 16.62
C THR A 489 11.42 -16.53 17.81
N ILE A 490 10.70 -17.58 18.24
CA ILE A 490 9.93 -17.60 19.48
C ILE A 490 10.82 -17.73 20.73
N LYS A 491 12.02 -18.31 20.60
CA LYS A 491 12.89 -18.65 21.74
C LYS A 491 13.20 -17.46 22.66
N PRO A 492 13.47 -16.24 22.16
CA PRO A 492 13.68 -15.09 23.04
C PRO A 492 12.54 -14.84 24.02
N PHE A 493 11.29 -15.07 23.61
CA PHE A 493 10.13 -14.91 24.52
C PHE A 493 10.13 -16.00 25.62
N LEU A 494 10.53 -17.23 25.32
CA LEU A 494 10.70 -18.27 26.33
C LEU A 494 11.85 -17.94 27.29
N TYR A 495 12.98 -17.44 26.75
CA TYR A 495 14.11 -17.08 27.58
C TYR A 495 13.81 -15.84 28.43
N SER A 496 12.99 -14.88 27.95
CA SER A 496 12.55 -13.78 28.78
C SER A 496 11.66 -14.25 29.95
N LEU A 497 10.79 -15.24 29.70
CA LEU A 497 10.05 -15.88 30.81
C LEU A 497 10.99 -16.52 31.83
N ALA A 498 12.08 -17.16 31.38
CA ALA A 498 13.07 -17.72 32.27
C ALA A 498 13.76 -16.61 33.11
N MET A 499 14.17 -15.50 32.47
CA MET A 499 14.78 -14.36 33.18
C MET A 499 13.84 -13.77 34.24
N GLU A 500 12.55 -13.63 33.93
CA GLU A 500 11.51 -13.19 34.90
C GLU A 500 11.33 -14.18 36.06
N ASN A 501 11.63 -15.46 35.86
CA ASN A 501 11.58 -16.49 36.88
C ASN A 501 12.94 -16.71 37.56
N GLY A 502 13.85 -15.72 37.56
CA GLY A 502 15.09 -15.71 38.32
C GLY A 502 16.28 -16.38 37.64
N PHE A 503 16.14 -16.86 36.39
CA PHE A 503 17.30 -17.38 35.65
C PHE A 503 18.23 -16.26 35.19
N SER A 504 19.49 -16.64 34.93
CA SER A 504 20.52 -15.77 34.39
C SER A 504 21.10 -16.29 33.08
N PRO A 505 21.71 -15.42 32.25
CA PRO A 505 22.43 -15.83 31.05
C PRO A 505 23.53 -16.87 31.27
N CYS A 506 24.10 -16.91 32.48
CA CYS A 506 25.21 -17.80 32.88
C CYS A 506 24.77 -19.13 33.44
N ASP A 507 23.48 -19.29 33.77
CA ASP A 507 22.98 -20.56 34.30
C ASP A 507 23.25 -21.70 33.34
N LEU A 508 23.63 -22.83 33.93
CA LEU A 508 24.01 -24.03 33.20
C LEU A 508 22.79 -24.91 32.92
N ALA A 509 22.66 -25.35 31.70
CA ALA A 509 21.62 -26.29 31.27
C ALA A 509 22.26 -27.49 30.53
N PRO A 510 21.72 -28.72 30.70
CA PRO A 510 22.26 -29.90 30.05
C PRO A 510 21.92 -29.89 28.54
N ASN A 511 22.93 -29.91 27.69
CA ASN A 511 22.78 -30.00 26.24
C ASN A 511 22.61 -31.45 25.79
N VAL A 512 21.53 -32.09 26.25
CA VAL A 512 21.22 -33.50 25.98
C VAL A 512 19.84 -33.65 25.38
N GLN A 513 19.70 -34.66 24.52
CA GLN A 513 18.39 -35.01 23.96
C GLN A 513 17.53 -35.70 25.01
N ARG A 514 16.34 -35.20 25.27
CA ARG A 514 15.35 -35.77 26.19
C ARG A 514 14.01 -35.95 25.49
N THR A 515 13.25 -36.95 25.92
CA THR A 515 11.87 -37.18 25.48
C THR A 515 10.91 -36.60 26.51
N TYR A 516 9.94 -35.83 26.02
CA TYR A 516 8.88 -35.22 26.80
C TYR A 516 7.53 -35.77 26.36
N MET A 517 6.50 -35.66 27.20
CA MET A 517 5.13 -36.02 26.82
C MET A 517 4.39 -34.75 26.30
N VAL A 518 3.82 -34.82 25.10
CA VAL A 518 3.03 -33.79 24.49
C VAL A 518 1.69 -34.36 24.06
N ALA A 519 0.60 -33.89 24.65
CA ALA A 519 -0.74 -34.43 24.41
C ALA A 519 -0.81 -35.97 24.53
N GLY A 520 -0.12 -36.53 25.51
CA GLY A 520 -0.10 -37.99 25.76
C GLY A 520 0.83 -38.80 24.84
N MET A 521 1.53 -38.13 23.92
CA MET A 521 2.48 -38.78 23.00
C MET A 521 3.93 -38.39 23.31
N PRO A 522 4.91 -39.32 23.16
CA PRO A 522 6.32 -39.02 23.36
C PRO A 522 6.82 -38.09 22.26
N TRP A 523 7.42 -36.97 22.67
CA TRP A 523 8.04 -35.99 21.79
C TRP A 523 9.50 -35.78 22.12
N THR A 524 10.36 -35.96 21.12
CA THR A 524 11.82 -35.88 21.27
C THR A 524 12.34 -34.79 20.32
N PRO A 525 12.70 -33.57 20.82
CA PRO A 525 13.24 -32.51 19.98
C PRO A 525 14.59 -32.92 19.37
N ARG A 526 14.82 -32.52 18.11
CA ARG A 526 16.08 -32.70 17.40
C ARG A 526 16.82 -31.38 17.26
N ASN A 527 18.14 -31.37 17.46
CA ASN A 527 18.99 -30.23 17.14
C ASN A 527 19.47 -30.28 15.69
N ALA A 528 19.70 -29.10 15.09
CA ALA A 528 20.37 -28.99 13.80
C ALA A 528 21.89 -29.29 13.90
N SER A 529 22.46 -29.07 15.06
CA SER A 529 23.87 -29.33 15.37
C SER A 529 24.02 -30.13 16.67
N HIS A 530 24.99 -31.04 16.73
CA HIS A 530 25.35 -31.80 17.92
C HIS A 530 26.57 -31.19 18.64
N LYS A 531 26.94 -29.95 18.35
CA LYS A 531 28.05 -29.27 19.00
C LYS A 531 27.83 -29.22 20.52
N ARG A 532 28.83 -29.63 21.29
CA ARG A 532 28.82 -29.77 22.74
C ARG A 532 27.66 -30.63 23.28
N ALA A 533 27.28 -31.68 22.54
CA ALA A 533 26.28 -32.64 23.02
C ALA A 533 26.82 -33.39 24.25
N GLY A 534 25.98 -33.52 25.29
CA GLY A 534 26.37 -34.17 26.56
C GLY A 534 26.99 -33.22 27.59
N GLU A 535 27.29 -31.97 27.23
CA GLU A 535 27.89 -30.99 28.13
C GLU A 535 26.84 -30.13 28.84
N MET A 536 27.24 -29.61 29.99
CA MET A 536 26.53 -28.46 30.61
C MET A 536 26.96 -27.17 29.88
N VAL A 537 26.01 -26.38 29.43
CA VAL A 537 26.26 -25.15 28.67
C VAL A 537 25.45 -24.02 29.23
N THR A 538 25.94 -22.80 29.11
CA THR A 538 25.20 -21.60 29.58
C THR A 538 23.94 -21.35 28.73
N LEU A 539 22.93 -20.71 29.32
CA LEU A 539 21.75 -20.31 28.60
C LEU A 539 22.10 -19.33 27.45
N LYS A 540 23.10 -18.47 27.64
CA LYS A 540 23.67 -17.62 26.60
C LYS A 540 24.14 -18.43 25.39
N TRP A 541 24.90 -19.47 25.61
CA TRP A 541 25.34 -20.38 24.53
C TRP A 541 24.12 -21.05 23.87
N GLY A 542 23.18 -21.55 24.70
CA GLY A 542 21.97 -22.23 24.24
C GLY A 542 21.15 -21.38 23.24
N LEU A 543 20.93 -20.11 23.55
CA LEU A 543 20.21 -19.18 22.67
C LEU A 543 21.06 -18.79 21.44
N ALA A 544 22.36 -18.53 21.63
CA ALA A 544 23.29 -18.18 20.55
C ALA A 544 23.37 -19.26 19.48
N GLN A 545 23.46 -20.56 19.87
CA GLN A 545 23.45 -21.68 18.96
C GLN A 545 22.05 -22.16 18.59
N SER A 546 21.00 -21.50 19.12
CA SER A 546 19.59 -21.88 18.88
C SER A 546 19.27 -23.34 19.23
N SER A 547 19.84 -23.87 20.33
CA SER A 547 19.64 -25.28 20.75
C SER A 547 18.17 -25.56 21.07
N ASN A 548 17.59 -26.56 20.44
CA ASN A 548 16.23 -27.04 20.71
C ASN A 548 16.16 -27.78 22.04
N TRP A 549 17.26 -28.45 22.42
CA TRP A 549 17.35 -29.23 23.67
C TRP A 549 17.30 -28.30 24.88
N ILE A 550 18.05 -27.20 24.84
CA ILE A 550 18.03 -26.17 25.90
C ILE A 550 16.65 -25.49 26.01
N SER A 551 16.04 -25.16 24.85
CA SER A 551 14.71 -24.58 24.85
C SER A 551 13.64 -25.52 25.44
N ALA A 552 13.72 -26.82 25.11
CA ALA A 552 12.82 -27.83 25.70
C ALA A 552 13.09 -28.04 27.19
N TYR A 553 14.38 -28.00 27.62
CA TYR A 553 14.73 -28.02 29.02
C TYR A 553 14.15 -26.84 29.78
N LEU A 554 14.30 -25.59 29.28
CA LEU A 554 13.70 -24.42 29.89
C LEU A 554 12.16 -24.54 29.98
N MET A 555 11.49 -24.95 28.90
CA MET A 555 10.05 -25.13 28.90
C MET A 555 9.61 -26.20 29.94
N SER A 556 10.46 -27.21 30.22
CA SER A 556 10.17 -28.21 31.27
C SER A 556 10.28 -27.66 32.68
N LYS A 557 10.98 -26.53 32.89
CA LYS A 557 11.11 -25.81 34.16
C LYS A 557 10.10 -24.69 34.32
N LEU A 558 9.46 -24.28 33.22
CA LEU A 558 8.49 -23.21 33.13
C LEU A 558 7.10 -23.76 32.79
N SER A 559 6.07 -22.92 32.93
CA SER A 559 4.69 -23.29 32.60
C SER A 559 4.36 -22.93 31.15
N PRO A 560 3.92 -23.88 30.30
CA PRO A 560 3.39 -23.55 28.98
C PRO A 560 2.23 -22.55 28.99
N GLN A 561 1.41 -22.56 30.03
CA GLN A 561 0.30 -21.61 30.24
C GLN A 561 0.83 -20.20 30.48
N GLN A 562 1.81 -20.05 31.39
CA GLN A 562 2.47 -18.75 31.62
C GLN A 562 3.16 -18.25 30.34
N PHE A 563 3.74 -19.15 29.54
CA PHE A 563 4.35 -18.77 28.27
C PHE A 563 3.32 -18.24 27.27
N VAL A 564 2.14 -18.85 27.14
CA VAL A 564 1.07 -18.34 26.28
C VAL A 564 0.58 -16.98 26.80
N GLN A 565 0.42 -16.80 28.12
CA GLN A 565 0.04 -15.51 28.69
C GLN A 565 1.07 -14.43 28.38
N LEU A 566 2.35 -14.73 28.58
CA LEU A 566 3.42 -13.78 28.23
C LEU A 566 3.42 -13.43 26.72
N LEU A 567 3.12 -14.38 25.83
CA LEU A 567 2.96 -14.07 24.39
C LEU A 567 1.82 -13.06 24.14
N HIS A 568 0.71 -13.16 24.90
CA HIS A 568 -0.37 -12.16 24.84
C HIS A 568 0.11 -10.78 25.32
N ASP A 569 0.90 -10.71 26.38
CA ASP A 569 1.48 -9.47 26.89
C ASP A 569 2.44 -8.84 25.86
N TYR A 570 3.15 -9.66 25.08
CA TYR A 570 3.91 -9.24 23.90
C TYR A 570 3.02 -8.77 22.72
N GLY A 571 1.69 -8.77 22.87
CA GLY A 571 0.73 -8.36 21.85
C GLY A 571 0.43 -9.40 20.78
N ILE A 572 0.79 -10.67 21.02
CA ILE A 572 0.52 -11.79 20.12
C ILE A 572 -0.81 -12.43 20.52
N ASN A 573 -1.90 -11.87 20.00
CA ASN A 573 -3.27 -12.22 20.42
C ASN A 573 -3.91 -13.34 19.56
N ASN A 574 -3.09 -14.19 18.92
CA ASN A 574 -3.60 -15.30 18.14
C ASN A 574 -4.24 -16.38 19.02
N PRO A 575 -5.58 -16.59 18.97
CA PRO A 575 -6.28 -17.55 19.83
C PRO A 575 -5.97 -19.02 19.50
N ASP A 576 -5.31 -19.28 18.38
CA ASP A 576 -4.90 -20.66 17.97
C ASP A 576 -3.60 -21.10 18.66
N ILE A 577 -2.98 -20.25 19.47
CA ILE A 577 -1.77 -20.61 20.24
C ILE A 577 -2.19 -21.32 21.51
N HIS A 578 -1.97 -22.62 21.55
CA HIS A 578 -2.32 -23.45 22.70
C HIS A 578 -1.08 -23.81 23.54
N PRO A 579 -1.22 -23.87 24.88
CA PRO A 579 -0.10 -24.23 25.76
C PRO A 579 0.33 -25.67 25.52
N SER A 580 1.60 -25.86 25.16
CA SER A 580 2.22 -27.18 25.00
C SER A 580 3.73 -27.10 25.15
N MET A 581 4.37 -28.21 25.53
CA MET A 581 5.83 -28.29 25.58
C MET A 581 6.51 -27.97 24.26
N SER A 582 5.92 -28.35 23.13
CA SER A 582 6.47 -28.09 21.80
C SER A 582 6.42 -26.62 21.39
N LEU A 583 5.64 -25.77 22.08
CA LEU A 583 5.54 -24.34 21.77
C LEU A 583 6.91 -23.62 21.87
N CYS A 584 7.85 -24.15 22.67
CA CYS A 584 9.22 -23.63 22.77
C CYS A 584 10.00 -23.61 21.45
N LEU A 585 9.55 -24.35 20.44
CA LEU A 585 10.17 -24.42 19.10
C LEU A 585 9.38 -23.64 18.02
N GLY A 586 8.33 -22.94 18.40
CA GLY A 586 7.56 -22.04 17.53
C GLY A 586 6.74 -22.73 16.43
N PRO A 587 5.92 -23.74 16.74
CA PRO A 587 4.98 -24.31 15.77
C PRO A 587 3.81 -23.37 15.44
N CYS A 588 3.67 -22.27 16.18
CA CYS A 588 2.62 -21.26 15.99
C CYS A 588 2.93 -20.27 14.86
N GLU A 589 1.89 -19.63 14.36
CA GLU A 589 1.95 -18.69 13.25
C GLU A 589 1.77 -17.25 13.73
N MET A 590 2.63 -16.36 13.24
CA MET A 590 2.60 -14.93 13.54
C MET A 590 2.89 -14.12 12.27
N THR A 591 2.52 -12.86 12.27
CA THR A 591 2.86 -11.91 11.21
C THR A 591 4.21 -11.24 11.47
N VAL A 592 4.82 -10.67 10.43
CA VAL A 592 6.05 -9.87 10.58
C VAL A 592 5.81 -8.68 11.51
N ALA A 593 4.65 -8.01 11.40
CA ALA A 593 4.30 -6.87 12.22
C ALA A 593 4.18 -7.23 13.71
N GLU A 594 3.52 -8.34 14.05
CA GLU A 594 3.44 -8.86 15.43
C GLU A 594 4.83 -9.13 15.99
N MET A 595 5.70 -9.79 15.21
CA MET A 595 7.06 -10.12 15.64
C MET A 595 7.93 -8.88 15.84
N VAL A 596 7.87 -7.90 14.94
CA VAL A 596 8.64 -6.65 15.08
C VAL A 596 8.17 -5.87 16.31
N SER A 597 6.85 -5.76 16.52
CA SER A 597 6.28 -5.13 17.71
C SER A 597 6.73 -5.83 19.01
N ALA A 598 6.66 -7.16 19.04
CA ALA A 598 7.09 -7.93 20.23
C ALA A 598 8.58 -7.75 20.53
N TYR A 599 9.43 -7.70 19.52
CA TYR A 599 10.88 -7.51 19.70
C TYR A 599 11.28 -6.10 20.14
N THR A 600 10.38 -5.08 20.06
CA THR A 600 10.68 -3.77 20.65
C THR A 600 10.92 -3.85 22.15
N THR A 601 10.29 -4.80 22.83
CA THR A 601 10.45 -5.03 24.28
C THR A 601 11.91 -5.20 24.65
N PHE A 602 12.70 -5.89 23.84
CA PHE A 602 14.14 -6.13 24.11
C PHE A 602 15.00 -4.89 23.85
N ALA A 603 14.60 -4.02 22.90
CA ALA A 603 15.29 -2.78 22.60
C ALA A 603 14.84 -1.59 23.47
N ASN A 604 13.71 -1.71 24.14
CA ASN A 604 13.04 -0.65 24.89
C ASN A 604 12.79 -1.03 26.35
N ARG A 605 13.80 -1.56 27.06
CA ARG A 605 13.84 -1.82 28.51
C ARG A 605 12.64 -2.60 29.05
N GLY A 606 12.16 -3.60 28.32
CA GLY A 606 11.04 -4.43 28.73
C GLY A 606 9.66 -3.88 28.33
N ILE A 607 9.62 -2.71 27.70
CA ILE A 607 8.39 -2.06 27.24
C ILE A 607 8.15 -2.40 25.76
N ARG A 608 7.03 -3.05 25.49
CA ARG A 608 6.57 -3.28 24.12
C ARG A 608 5.91 -2.02 23.57
N THR A 609 6.22 -1.71 22.31
CA THR A 609 5.57 -0.62 21.58
C THR A 609 4.77 -1.17 20.39
N ALA A 610 3.49 -0.79 20.30
CA ALA A 610 2.65 -1.19 19.17
C ALA A 610 3.02 -0.41 17.91
N PRO A 611 2.88 -0.99 16.71
CA PRO A 611 3.16 -0.29 15.46
C PRO A 611 2.26 0.93 15.29
N MET A 612 2.86 2.06 14.99
CA MET A 612 2.20 3.31 14.63
C MET A 612 2.46 3.58 13.13
N PHE A 613 1.43 3.43 12.31
CA PHE A 613 1.53 3.60 10.86
C PHE A 613 1.21 5.03 10.41
N VAL A 614 0.35 5.73 11.15
CA VAL A 614 -0.13 7.08 10.88
C VAL A 614 0.14 7.94 12.09
N SER A 615 0.70 9.12 11.87
CA SER A 615 0.98 10.12 12.94
C SER A 615 -0.19 11.08 13.12
N ARG A 616 -0.81 11.53 12.03
CA ARG A 616 -1.98 12.41 12.06
C ARG A 616 -2.78 12.35 10.76
N ILE A 617 -4.02 12.81 10.84
CA ILE A 617 -4.94 12.97 9.72
C ILE A 617 -5.45 14.41 9.73
N GLU A 618 -5.39 15.07 8.60
CA GLU A 618 -5.89 16.43 8.37
C GLU A 618 -7.01 16.40 7.32
N ASP A 619 -7.88 17.43 7.39
CA ASP A 619 -8.86 17.67 6.33
C ASP A 619 -8.20 18.31 5.08
N ASN A 620 -9.00 18.61 4.05
CA ASN A 620 -8.53 19.24 2.82
C ASN A 620 -8.01 20.68 3.05
N GLU A 621 -8.48 21.34 4.10
CA GLU A 621 -8.08 22.71 4.50
C GLU A 621 -6.77 22.70 5.30
N GLY A 622 -6.35 21.55 5.83
CA GLY A 622 -5.15 21.38 6.64
C GLY A 622 -5.41 21.44 8.15
N ASN A 623 -6.68 21.38 8.57
CA ASN A 623 -7.00 21.26 9.98
C ASN A 623 -6.76 19.83 10.47
N VAL A 624 -6.12 19.70 11.62
CA VAL A 624 -5.87 18.36 12.21
C VAL A 624 -7.17 17.79 12.78
N ILE A 625 -7.61 16.67 12.22
CA ILE A 625 -8.77 15.92 12.70
C ILE A 625 -8.36 14.99 13.84
N THR A 626 -7.27 14.25 13.67
CA THR A 626 -6.79 13.26 14.65
C THR A 626 -5.27 13.22 14.66
N SER A 627 -4.67 13.13 15.85
CA SER A 627 -3.26 12.82 16.07
C SER A 627 -3.14 11.54 16.88
N PHE A 628 -2.20 10.67 16.47
CA PHE A 628 -1.98 9.38 17.13
C PHE A 628 -0.76 9.46 18.06
N GLN A 629 -0.83 8.75 19.17
CA GLN A 629 0.23 8.67 20.16
C GLN A 629 0.77 7.24 20.26
N PRO A 630 2.04 7.05 20.64
CA PRO A 630 2.61 5.72 20.90
C PRO A 630 1.78 4.94 21.92
N ARG A 631 1.50 3.68 21.61
CA ARG A 631 0.82 2.74 22.52
C ARG A 631 1.84 1.74 23.03
N MET A 632 2.07 1.75 24.32
CA MET A 632 3.10 0.97 24.98
C MET A 632 2.52 0.21 26.18
N ASN A 633 3.11 -0.93 26.47
CA ASN A 633 2.86 -1.68 27.69
C ASN A 633 4.16 -2.34 28.18
N GLU A 634 4.34 -2.37 29.48
CA GLU A 634 5.40 -3.16 30.10
C GLU A 634 5.06 -4.66 29.97
N VAL A 635 6.05 -5.45 29.57
CA VAL A 635 5.90 -6.91 29.35
C VAL A 635 6.80 -7.68 30.28
N ILE A 636 8.04 -7.23 30.44
CA ILE A 636 9.05 -7.80 31.33
C ILE A 636 9.76 -6.68 32.09
N SER A 637 10.36 -7.01 33.21
CA SER A 637 11.16 -6.07 33.98
C SER A 637 12.37 -5.57 33.17
N GLU A 638 12.85 -4.35 33.48
CA GLU A 638 14.06 -3.78 32.86
C GLU A 638 15.29 -4.67 33.10
N GLU A 639 15.40 -5.30 34.27
CA GLU A 639 16.47 -6.25 34.59
C GLU A 639 16.44 -7.45 33.65
N SER A 640 15.29 -8.07 33.45
CA SER A 640 15.13 -9.19 32.51
C SER A 640 15.37 -8.76 31.06
N ALA A 641 14.97 -7.55 30.69
CA ALA A 641 15.28 -7.00 29.36
C ALA A 641 16.77 -6.82 29.15
N ASN A 642 17.51 -6.35 30.16
CA ASN A 642 18.96 -6.21 30.13
C ASN A 642 19.65 -7.59 30.01
N LYS A 643 19.20 -8.60 30.79
CA LYS A 643 19.66 -10.00 30.64
C LYS A 643 19.39 -10.52 29.22
N MET A 644 18.21 -10.22 28.64
CA MET A 644 17.87 -10.59 27.26
C MET A 644 18.74 -9.90 26.22
N LEU A 645 19.16 -8.65 26.44
CA LEU A 645 20.11 -7.95 25.54
C LEU A 645 21.44 -8.69 25.49
N VAL A 646 21.99 -9.14 26.63
CA VAL A 646 23.22 -9.95 26.70
C VAL A 646 23.08 -11.24 25.89
N LEU A 647 21.92 -11.92 26.03
CA LEU A 647 21.61 -13.15 25.30
C LEU A 647 21.53 -12.93 23.78
N LEU A 648 20.81 -11.88 23.35
CA LEU A 648 20.53 -11.61 21.95
C LEU A 648 21.72 -10.99 21.20
N LYS A 649 22.57 -10.21 21.90
CA LYS A 649 23.90 -9.80 21.39
C LYS A 649 24.77 -11.03 21.13
N GLY A 650 24.76 -12.02 22.05
CA GLY A 650 25.49 -13.28 21.89
C GLY A 650 25.12 -14.07 20.63
N VAL A 651 23.89 -13.99 20.17
CA VAL A 651 23.45 -14.61 18.89
C VAL A 651 24.16 -13.97 17.68
N VAL A 652 24.43 -12.67 17.74
CA VAL A 652 25.11 -11.91 16.67
C VAL A 652 26.63 -12.04 16.79
N ASP A 653 27.18 -12.03 17.99
CA ASP A 653 28.64 -12.00 18.20
C ASP A 653 29.31 -13.36 17.99
N GLY A 654 28.63 -14.46 18.35
CA GLY A 654 29.20 -15.80 18.21
C GLY A 654 28.20 -16.91 17.85
N GLY A 655 26.96 -16.54 17.53
CA GLY A 655 25.88 -17.45 17.26
C GLY A 655 25.45 -17.54 15.80
N THR A 656 24.20 -17.93 15.60
CA THR A 656 23.59 -18.18 14.27
C THR A 656 23.50 -16.94 13.38
N ALA A 657 23.58 -15.73 13.93
CA ALA A 657 23.60 -14.47 13.21
C ALA A 657 25.01 -13.87 13.03
N GLY A 658 26.07 -14.59 13.37
CA GLY A 658 27.46 -14.15 13.30
C GLY A 658 27.90 -13.61 11.94
N ARG A 659 27.20 -13.96 10.85
CA ARG A 659 27.41 -13.41 9.50
C ARG A 659 27.33 -11.87 9.47
N LEU A 660 26.60 -11.25 10.37
CA LEU A 660 26.54 -9.78 10.48
C LEU A 660 27.93 -9.23 10.80
N ARG A 661 28.72 -9.92 11.60
CA ARG A 661 30.09 -9.54 11.94
C ARG A 661 31.07 -9.83 10.80
N TYR A 662 31.29 -11.11 10.47
CA TYR A 662 32.38 -11.52 9.58
C TYR A 662 32.08 -11.32 8.08
N LYS A 663 30.81 -11.33 7.65
CA LYS A 663 30.46 -11.15 6.22
C LYS A 663 30.00 -9.74 5.90
N TYR A 664 29.24 -9.13 6.80
CA TYR A 664 28.65 -7.80 6.57
C TYR A 664 29.38 -6.67 7.29
N ASN A 665 30.39 -6.98 8.14
CA ASN A 665 31.26 -6.01 8.83
C ASN A 665 30.51 -4.97 9.67
N PHE A 666 29.43 -5.39 10.37
CA PHE A 666 28.80 -4.56 11.38
C PHE A 666 29.59 -4.62 12.67
N THR A 667 29.92 -3.46 13.25
CA THR A 667 30.70 -3.32 14.49
C THR A 667 29.88 -2.86 15.68
N GLY A 668 28.78 -2.13 15.45
CA GLY A 668 27.91 -1.58 16.50
C GLY A 668 27.14 -2.64 17.30
N GLU A 669 26.42 -2.21 18.30
CA GLU A 669 25.59 -3.09 19.14
C GLU A 669 24.35 -3.55 18.39
N ILE A 670 24.19 -4.83 18.25
CA ILE A 670 23.08 -5.48 17.55
C ILE A 670 22.63 -6.69 18.34
N GLY A 671 21.34 -6.74 18.65
CA GLY A 671 20.67 -7.95 19.09
C GLY A 671 19.90 -8.60 17.94
N GLY A 672 19.74 -9.90 17.97
CA GLY A 672 18.96 -10.56 16.92
C GLY A 672 18.73 -12.04 17.11
N LYS A 673 17.84 -12.60 16.28
CA LYS A 673 17.52 -14.03 16.27
C LYS A 673 17.16 -14.51 14.87
N THR A 674 17.78 -15.60 14.45
CA THR A 674 17.42 -16.34 13.23
C THR A 674 16.31 -17.34 13.51
N GLY A 675 15.39 -17.51 12.58
CA GLY A 675 14.38 -18.56 12.58
C GLY A 675 14.46 -19.39 11.30
N THR A 676 14.29 -20.69 11.47
CA THR A 676 14.14 -21.66 10.38
C THR A 676 13.16 -22.70 10.86
N THR A 677 12.10 -22.94 10.11
CA THR A 677 11.13 -23.98 10.43
C THR A 677 11.55 -25.32 9.87
N ASN A 678 10.85 -26.37 10.29
CA ASN A 678 11.06 -27.71 9.76
C ASN A 678 10.95 -27.69 8.23
N ARG A 679 11.83 -28.43 7.56
CA ARG A 679 11.93 -28.51 6.09
C ARG A 679 12.26 -27.18 5.39
N ASN A 680 12.76 -26.18 6.11
CA ASN A 680 13.12 -24.87 5.55
C ASN A 680 11.96 -24.09 4.89
N SER A 681 10.71 -24.35 5.31
CA SER A 681 9.53 -23.71 4.73
C SER A 681 9.45 -22.21 5.02
N ASP A 682 9.92 -21.78 6.19
CA ASP A 682 9.90 -20.41 6.64
C ASP A 682 11.26 -19.98 7.17
N ALA A 683 11.78 -18.91 6.62
CA ALA A 683 13.05 -18.32 7.00
C ALA A 683 12.84 -16.93 7.61
N TRP A 684 13.25 -16.74 8.86
CA TRP A 684 13.08 -15.51 9.61
C TRP A 684 14.40 -14.93 10.06
N PHE A 685 14.44 -13.61 10.15
CA PHE A 685 15.45 -12.89 10.90
C PHE A 685 14.81 -11.67 11.59
N MET A 686 14.97 -11.64 12.91
CA MET A 686 14.64 -10.49 13.74
C MET A 686 15.96 -9.87 14.18
N GLY A 687 16.18 -8.60 13.85
CA GLY A 687 17.40 -7.87 14.20
C GLY A 687 17.05 -6.48 14.72
N PHE A 688 17.75 -6.04 15.75
CA PHE A 688 17.51 -4.73 16.33
C PHE A 688 18.81 -4.06 16.81
N THR A 689 18.77 -2.76 16.80
CA THR A 689 19.78 -1.84 17.33
C THR A 689 19.10 -0.99 18.40
N PRO A 690 19.81 -0.13 19.13
CA PRO A 690 19.16 0.80 20.06
C PRO A 690 18.06 1.68 19.43
N GLN A 691 18.16 1.93 18.11
CA GLN A 691 17.34 2.93 17.43
C GLN A 691 16.30 2.31 16.46
N LEU A 692 16.45 1.06 16.05
CA LEU A 692 15.56 0.39 15.09
C LEU A 692 15.39 -1.09 15.41
N VAL A 693 14.16 -1.56 15.30
CA VAL A 693 13.80 -2.99 15.29
C VAL A 693 13.28 -3.34 13.91
N SER A 694 13.83 -4.39 13.29
CA SER A 694 13.42 -4.80 11.95
C SER A 694 13.27 -6.32 11.88
N GLY A 695 12.21 -6.76 11.22
CA GLY A 695 11.91 -8.17 10.99
C GLY A 695 11.78 -8.49 9.51
N CYS A 696 12.27 -9.65 9.14
CA CYS A 696 12.19 -10.19 7.79
C CYS A 696 11.74 -11.63 7.78
N TRP A 697 10.82 -11.95 6.89
CA TRP A 697 10.43 -13.31 6.54
C TRP A 697 10.62 -13.54 5.03
N VAL A 698 11.08 -14.74 4.66
CA VAL A 698 11.16 -15.22 3.28
C VAL A 698 10.72 -16.67 3.22
N GLY A 699 9.91 -17.04 2.24
CA GLY A 699 9.44 -18.40 2.02
C GLY A 699 8.68 -18.55 0.71
N GLY A 700 8.14 -19.73 0.46
CA GLY A 700 7.25 -19.99 -0.67
C GLY A 700 5.80 -19.58 -0.39
N ASP A 701 4.99 -19.55 -1.44
CA ASP A 701 3.53 -19.34 -1.35
C ASP A 701 2.86 -20.43 -0.49
N ASP A 702 3.17 -21.69 -0.77
CA ASP A 702 2.83 -22.85 0.07
C ASP A 702 4.03 -23.31 0.92
N ARG A 703 3.78 -23.94 2.06
CA ARG A 703 4.85 -24.48 2.93
C ARG A 703 5.70 -25.58 2.28
N ASP A 704 5.14 -26.26 1.29
CA ASP A 704 5.82 -27.31 0.53
C ASP A 704 6.63 -26.76 -0.65
N ILE A 705 6.76 -25.43 -0.77
CA ILE A 705 7.61 -24.72 -1.74
C ILE A 705 8.75 -24.07 -0.97
N HIS A 706 9.91 -24.71 -0.96
CA HIS A 706 11.07 -24.28 -0.19
C HIS A 706 12.35 -24.91 -0.76
N PHE A 707 13.50 -24.37 -0.38
CA PHE A 707 14.78 -25.04 -0.65
C PHE A 707 14.86 -26.36 0.09
N ASP A 708 15.26 -27.44 -0.58
CA ASP A 708 15.53 -28.72 0.05
C ASP A 708 16.82 -28.65 0.89
N SER A 709 17.77 -27.82 0.49
CA SER A 709 19.06 -27.61 1.15
C SER A 709 18.93 -26.65 2.36
N MET A 710 19.34 -27.11 3.56
CA MET A 710 19.45 -26.27 4.75
C MET A 710 20.38 -25.06 4.51
N ARG A 711 21.44 -25.21 3.73
CA ARG A 711 22.38 -24.13 3.41
C ARG A 711 21.71 -22.95 2.76
N MET A 712 20.74 -23.18 1.85
CA MET A 712 20.00 -22.15 1.15
C MET A 712 18.73 -21.74 1.91
N GLY A 713 18.00 -22.69 2.51
CA GLY A 713 16.69 -22.45 3.12
C GLY A 713 16.71 -21.90 4.55
N GLN A 714 17.89 -21.74 5.19
CA GLN A 714 17.96 -21.23 6.56
C GLN A 714 17.77 -19.70 6.64
N GLY A 715 17.23 -19.20 7.76
CA GLY A 715 17.02 -17.77 8.02
C GLY A 715 18.27 -16.91 7.86
N ALA A 716 19.45 -17.44 8.24
CA ALA A 716 20.73 -16.77 8.05
C ALA A 716 21.14 -16.58 6.58
N THR A 717 20.53 -17.31 5.63
CA THR A 717 20.79 -17.17 4.19
C THR A 717 19.67 -16.43 3.47
N MET A 718 18.41 -16.67 3.84
CA MET A 718 17.27 -16.09 3.15
C MET A 718 16.87 -14.71 3.70
N ALA A 719 16.76 -14.55 5.03
CA ALA A 719 16.18 -13.35 5.65
C ALA A 719 17.24 -12.37 6.19
N LEU A 720 18.26 -12.84 6.92
CA LEU A 720 19.30 -11.99 7.52
C LEU A 720 20.00 -11.04 6.51
N PRO A 721 20.31 -11.45 5.26
CA PRO A 721 20.96 -10.55 4.32
C PRO A 721 20.10 -9.34 3.93
N ILE A 722 18.79 -9.47 3.92
CA ILE A 722 17.86 -8.36 3.64
C ILE A 722 18.02 -7.29 4.71
N TRP A 723 17.98 -7.70 6.00
CA TRP A 723 18.23 -6.80 7.12
C TRP A 723 19.60 -6.11 6.99
N ALA A 724 20.64 -6.87 6.66
CA ALA A 724 22.00 -6.35 6.54
C ALA A 724 22.11 -5.32 5.39
N TYR A 725 21.51 -5.55 4.24
CA TYR A 725 21.53 -4.62 3.12
C TYR A 725 20.75 -3.35 3.43
N PHE A 726 19.59 -3.48 4.08
CA PHE A 726 18.80 -2.35 4.54
C PHE A 726 19.59 -1.46 5.50
N MET A 727 20.10 -2.05 6.59
CA MET A 727 20.84 -1.29 7.62
C MET A 727 22.12 -0.65 7.07
N LYS A 728 22.83 -1.30 6.14
CA LYS A 728 23.99 -0.68 5.46
C LYS A 728 23.61 0.60 4.71
N LYS A 729 22.46 0.63 4.06
CA LYS A 729 21.98 1.82 3.36
C LYS A 729 21.55 2.91 4.34
N VAL A 730 20.84 2.54 5.39
CA VAL A 730 20.42 3.45 6.47
C VAL A 730 21.64 4.15 7.10
N TYR A 731 22.67 3.39 7.47
CA TYR A 731 23.88 3.96 8.10
C TYR A 731 24.78 4.76 7.13
N ARG A 732 24.69 4.50 5.83
CA ARG A 732 25.41 5.28 4.82
C ARG A 732 24.76 6.63 4.54
N ASP A 733 23.47 6.74 4.73
CA ASP A 733 22.71 7.98 4.52
C ASP A 733 22.85 8.91 5.72
N LYS A 734 23.75 9.89 5.62
CA LYS A 734 24.00 10.87 6.68
C LYS A 734 22.88 11.89 6.90
N THR A 735 21.85 11.86 6.06
CA THR A 735 20.63 12.68 6.26
C THR A 735 19.65 12.02 7.21
N LEU A 736 19.85 10.73 7.54
CA LEU A 736 19.06 9.98 8.52
C LEU A 736 19.71 10.08 9.92
N PRO A 737 18.89 10.12 11.00
CA PRO A 737 19.39 10.33 12.38
C PRO A 737 19.82 9.00 13.04
N TYR A 738 20.42 8.07 12.30
CA TYR A 738 20.80 6.76 12.82
C TYR A 738 22.32 6.64 12.93
N ASP A 739 22.78 6.36 14.17
CA ASP A 739 24.22 6.18 14.46
C ASP A 739 24.56 4.68 14.49
N PRO A 740 25.51 4.21 13.63
CA PRO A 740 25.97 2.83 13.66
C PRO A 740 26.69 2.45 14.98
N ASN A 741 27.12 3.43 15.78
CA ASN A 741 27.82 3.22 17.05
C ASN A 741 26.91 3.43 18.28
N ALA A 742 25.62 3.64 18.07
CA ALA A 742 24.66 3.75 19.18
C ALA A 742 24.73 2.53 20.10
N LYS A 743 24.70 2.75 21.41
CA LYS A 743 24.77 1.70 22.43
C LYS A 743 23.43 1.53 23.12
N PHE A 744 23.15 0.31 23.54
CA PHE A 744 22.04 0.06 24.45
C PHE A 744 22.36 0.66 25.82
N ASP A 745 21.33 1.12 26.49
CA ASP A 745 21.45 1.68 27.83
C ASP A 745 21.51 0.53 28.84
N LEU A 746 22.71 0.00 29.02
CA LEU A 746 23.00 -1.03 30.01
C LEU A 746 23.82 -0.45 31.15
N PRO A 747 23.61 -0.87 32.41
CA PRO A 747 24.46 -0.51 33.52
C PRO A 747 25.95 -0.83 33.21
N GLU A 748 26.84 0.01 33.68
CA GLU A 748 28.29 -0.19 33.47
C GLU A 748 28.74 -1.52 34.07
N GLY A 749 29.42 -2.34 33.31
CA GLY A 749 29.92 -3.64 33.74
C GLY A 749 28.83 -4.74 33.82
N PHE A 750 27.61 -4.48 33.37
CA PHE A 750 26.54 -5.46 33.40
C PHE A 750 26.80 -6.63 32.43
N ASP A 751 27.04 -7.81 32.97
CA ASP A 751 27.25 -9.07 32.23
C ASP A 751 26.03 -10.01 32.26
N GLY A 752 25.02 -9.66 33.03
CA GLY A 752 23.81 -10.44 33.24
C GLY A 752 23.99 -11.67 34.15
N CYS A 753 25.16 -11.82 34.75
CA CYS A 753 25.57 -13.03 35.48
C CYS A 753 25.74 -12.80 37.00
N SER A 754 25.76 -11.54 37.48
CA SER A 754 25.85 -11.23 38.90
C SER A 754 24.53 -11.59 39.61
N HIS A 755 24.53 -12.66 40.37
CA HIS A 755 23.58 -12.83 41.46
C HIS A 755 23.93 -11.84 42.55
N ASN A 756 22.97 -11.16 43.15
CA ASN A 756 23.21 -10.44 44.38
C ASN A 756 23.73 -11.44 45.43
N ALA A 757 24.91 -11.16 45.99
CA ALA A 757 25.57 -12.05 46.95
C ALA A 757 24.76 -12.33 48.25
N GLU A 758 23.57 -11.76 48.35
CA GLU A 758 22.64 -11.98 49.46
C GLU A 758 21.68 -13.15 49.25
N ASP A 759 21.43 -13.61 47.97
CA ASP A 759 20.54 -14.74 47.69
C ASP A 759 21.24 -16.11 47.73
N ASP A 760 22.59 -16.14 47.68
CA ASP A 760 23.35 -17.40 47.71
C ASP A 760 23.40 -18.11 49.10
N MET A 761 22.79 -17.52 50.14
CA MET A 761 22.76 -18.12 51.47
C MET A 761 21.51 -18.94 51.79
N GLU A 762 20.50 -18.99 50.92
CA GLU A 762 19.23 -19.67 51.26
C GLU A 762 18.88 -20.89 50.41
N TYR A 763 19.64 -21.26 49.39
CA TYR A 763 19.41 -22.51 48.67
C TYR A 763 20.55 -23.49 48.91
N GLY A 764 20.40 -24.23 50.02
CA GLY A 764 21.23 -25.35 50.38
C GLY A 764 21.39 -26.35 49.22
N ILE A 765 22.62 -26.75 49.00
CA ILE A 765 23.00 -27.88 48.17
C ILE A 765 22.45 -29.16 48.83
N ASP A 766 21.19 -29.46 48.64
CA ASP A 766 20.65 -30.79 48.89
C ASP A 766 19.43 -31.02 48.02
N GLU A 767 19.62 -31.71 46.91
CA GLU A 767 18.67 -32.47 46.07
C GLU A 767 19.06 -32.49 44.58
N VAL A 768 20.23 -33.06 44.26
CA VAL A 768 20.62 -33.43 42.87
C VAL A 768 20.94 -34.92 42.75
N TYR A 769 20.48 -35.77 43.64
CA TYR A 769 20.59 -37.24 43.48
C TYR A 769 19.28 -37.90 43.94
N GLU A 770 18.31 -38.06 42.99
CA GLU A 770 17.47 -39.24 42.82
C GLU A 770 16.86 -39.31 41.42
#